data_682bf3e1fdebc3006a0a841e2f11cf6c
#
_entry.id   682bf3e1fdebc3006a0a841e2f11cf6c
#
_cell.length_a   1.000
_cell.length_b   1.000
_cell.length_c   1.000
_cell.angle_alpha   90.00
_cell.angle_beta   90.00
_cell.angle_gamma   90.00
#
_symmetry.space_group_name_H-M   'P 1'
#
loop_
_entity.id
_entity.type
_entity.pdbx_description
1 polymer ?
#
loop_
_entity_poly.entity_id
_entity_poly.type
_entity_poly.pdbx_seq_one_letter_code
_entity_poly.pdbx_strand_id
1 'polypeptide(L)'
;MLVKTTVRFIYIFFLLFVGVNRLFAQDNLQFIENKGQWHESVKFKGDLQAGLFMLTQDGYKVVLHKTQDISRIAEWVHRGKEESKTTDSLASVQIPVFDQPSSIVLHSHQYQMRLLNANPKAIIIPEKLLDSKTNYIIGNDPARWASNCRTFLAVTYQNIYPNIDIRYYTSEGSLKYDFIVHPGGRVEDIALYFDGLESLKLKDAGLVLQTSVQQVKELPPYSYQLMDGVKQEVNCRYEVKGNIVRFKTEMPLNKSATLVIDPTVIFSTFTGSRTDNWGYTATYDNQGNFYAGGIAFASNTGATFPTSNGAFQQTFQGGVTSTGEGGGGFDIAIIKFDPSGTKREYATYLGGSNGNEQPHSMVVDKDGNLVIAGRTTSTDYPTAGALKSYGSLLGNSWHIVVTKLNATGTALIGSVRIGGKGQDGVNIVHKYSFKGTSSINRNYGDDARSEVILDNAGNVYFASCTQSSDFPTTPVSQQTTLGGTNAAGRAQDAVMLKLSPDLSSVIFSVLFGGNNDDAAYVLALNPLNNNIMVAGSTASTDFPGSKTGVKYPAFQGGLGDGFIAEFSNAGNLLKSTYWGTAGVDGIYGIQYDKFGFPYIAGTTTGNWPVVNAIFNQPGGKQFIVKIKQDLSDPVYSTIFGTNSSVPNLSPTAFLVDRCENVYYSGWGGSANTVPGFPSAGTNGLSVTPDGFQKTTDNNDLYFFVM
;
A
#
# COMPACT_ATOMS: atom_id res chain seq x y z
N MET A 1 -16.02 -20.68 -28.44
CA MET A 1 -17.47 -20.96 -28.63
C MET A 1 -18.25 -19.89 -27.87
N LEU A 2 -18.79 -18.89 -28.58
CA LEU A 2 -19.57 -17.81 -27.96
C LEU A 2 -20.91 -18.38 -27.50
N VAL A 3 -21.12 -18.54 -26.21
CA VAL A 3 -22.45 -18.82 -25.64
C VAL A 3 -23.09 -17.49 -25.28
N LYS A 4 -23.99 -17.02 -26.13
CA LYS A 4 -24.94 -15.97 -25.80
C LYS A 4 -26.06 -16.60 -24.95
N THR A 5 -26.01 -16.41 -23.66
CA THR A 5 -27.11 -16.80 -22.78
C THR A 5 -27.86 -15.55 -22.35
N THR A 6 -29.03 -15.33 -22.95
CA THR A 6 -30.00 -14.32 -22.52
C THR A 6 -30.83 -14.93 -21.41
N VAL A 7 -30.58 -14.55 -20.15
CA VAL A 7 -31.31 -15.05 -18.98
C VAL A 7 -32.25 -13.95 -18.48
N ARG A 8 -33.54 -14.26 -18.37
CA ARG A 8 -34.57 -13.38 -17.82
C ARG A 8 -34.30 -13.10 -16.34
N PHE A 9 -34.18 -11.83 -16.05
CA PHE A 9 -33.72 -11.23 -14.82
C PHE A 9 -34.78 -11.18 -13.74
N ILE A 10 -34.74 -12.05 -12.74
CA ILE A 10 -35.22 -11.69 -11.36
C ILE A 10 -34.48 -12.50 -10.27
N TYR A 11 -33.92 -13.70 -10.60
CA TYR A 11 -33.32 -14.58 -9.59
C TYR A 11 -31.80 -14.60 -9.53
N ILE A 12 -31.08 -14.05 -10.52
CA ILE A 12 -29.60 -13.92 -10.49
C ILE A 12 -29.17 -12.79 -9.55
N PHE A 13 -30.04 -11.84 -9.25
CA PHE A 13 -29.76 -10.68 -8.43
C PHE A 13 -29.42 -11.03 -6.96
N PHE A 14 -30.02 -12.10 -6.41
CA PHE A 14 -29.76 -12.49 -5.03
C PHE A 14 -28.43 -13.27 -4.85
N LEU A 15 -27.97 -13.95 -5.90
CA LEU A 15 -26.70 -14.70 -5.90
C LEU A 15 -25.48 -13.77 -6.13
N LEU A 16 -25.67 -12.72 -6.93
CA LEU A 16 -24.65 -11.67 -7.11
C LEU A 16 -24.52 -10.78 -5.87
N PHE A 17 -25.59 -10.64 -5.05
CA PHE A 17 -25.59 -9.76 -3.90
C PHE A 17 -24.72 -10.26 -2.73
N VAL A 18 -24.50 -11.56 -2.60
CA VAL A 18 -23.56 -12.12 -1.62
C VAL A 18 -22.11 -12.12 -2.15
N GLY A 19 -21.94 -12.17 -3.49
CA GLY A 19 -20.63 -12.15 -4.14
C GLY A 19 -20.05 -10.76 -4.38
N VAL A 20 -20.90 -9.75 -4.65
CA VAL A 20 -20.42 -8.39 -5.00
C VAL A 20 -19.83 -7.64 -3.80
N ASN A 21 -20.22 -7.97 -2.58
CA ASN A 21 -19.56 -7.41 -1.38
C ASN A 21 -18.15 -7.97 -1.12
N ARG A 22 -17.66 -8.94 -1.94
CA ARG A 22 -16.32 -9.51 -1.85
C ARG A 22 -15.40 -9.15 -3.03
N LEU A 23 -15.87 -8.37 -4.00
CA LEU A 23 -15.19 -8.18 -5.29
C LEU A 23 -13.97 -7.26 -5.24
N PHE A 24 -13.56 -6.75 -4.08
CA PHE A 24 -12.43 -5.84 -3.96
C PHE A 24 -11.57 -6.04 -2.71
N ALA A 25 -11.55 -7.23 -2.13
CA ALA A 25 -10.52 -7.56 -1.15
C ALA A 25 -9.34 -8.19 -1.90
N GLN A 26 -8.11 -7.76 -1.60
CA GLN A 26 -6.97 -8.67 -1.71
C GLN A 26 -7.14 -9.73 -0.61
N ASP A 27 -8.20 -10.52 -0.72
CA ASP A 27 -8.35 -11.68 0.12
C ASP A 27 -7.26 -12.67 -0.27
N ASN A 28 -6.56 -13.19 0.69
CA ASN A 28 -5.97 -14.51 0.53
C ASN A 28 -7.07 -15.39 -0.03
N LEU A 29 -6.86 -15.94 -1.21
CA LEU A 29 -7.82 -16.76 -1.90
C LEU A 29 -8.19 -17.90 -0.96
N GLN A 30 -9.46 -17.99 -0.61
CA GLN A 30 -9.95 -18.97 0.35
C GLN A 30 -10.47 -20.18 -0.37
N PHE A 31 -10.14 -21.36 0.12
CA PHE A 31 -10.60 -22.62 -0.43
C PHE A 31 -11.83 -23.10 0.34
N ILE A 32 -13.01 -22.89 -0.21
CA ILE A 32 -14.27 -23.31 0.40
C ILE A 32 -14.59 -24.73 -0.06
N GLU A 33 -14.84 -25.63 0.89
CA GLU A 33 -15.18 -27.03 0.60
C GLU A 33 -16.52 -27.16 -0.13
N ASN A 34 -16.61 -28.16 -1.03
CA ASN A 34 -17.87 -28.54 -1.65
C ASN A 34 -18.59 -29.58 -0.77
N LYS A 35 -19.77 -29.25 -0.31
CA LYS A 35 -20.71 -30.13 0.42
C LYS A 35 -21.98 -30.44 -0.38
N GLY A 36 -21.95 -30.33 -1.71
CA GLY A 36 -23.07 -30.53 -2.60
C GLY A 36 -23.65 -29.25 -3.23
N GLN A 37 -23.17 -28.06 -2.82
CA GLN A 37 -23.60 -26.79 -3.40
C GLN A 37 -23.09 -26.56 -4.83
N TRP A 38 -22.06 -27.30 -5.26
CA TRP A 38 -21.51 -27.28 -6.62
C TRP A 38 -21.43 -28.69 -7.17
N HIS A 39 -21.15 -28.77 -8.48
CA HIS A 39 -20.97 -30.06 -9.17
C HIS A 39 -19.92 -30.94 -8.45
N GLU A 40 -20.13 -32.25 -8.40
CA GLU A 40 -19.28 -33.21 -7.66
C GLU A 40 -17.80 -33.21 -8.06
N SER A 41 -17.50 -32.82 -9.31
CA SER A 41 -16.12 -32.71 -9.80
C SER A 41 -15.35 -31.58 -9.12
N VAL A 42 -16.03 -30.60 -8.53
CA VAL A 42 -15.42 -29.51 -7.78
C VAL A 42 -15.16 -29.98 -6.35
N LYS A 43 -13.91 -29.89 -5.89
CA LYS A 43 -13.53 -30.22 -4.51
C LYS A 43 -13.52 -28.97 -3.62
N PHE A 44 -12.93 -27.90 -4.12
CA PHE A 44 -12.91 -26.58 -3.47
C PHE A 44 -13.17 -25.50 -4.51
N LYS A 45 -13.72 -24.39 -4.06
CA LYS A 45 -13.88 -23.17 -4.85
C LYS A 45 -13.28 -21.98 -4.10
N GLY A 46 -12.71 -21.05 -4.85
CA GLY A 46 -12.28 -19.75 -4.37
C GLY A 46 -12.64 -18.64 -5.35
N ASP A 47 -12.78 -17.43 -4.83
CA ASP A 47 -13.11 -16.24 -5.62
C ASP A 47 -11.82 -15.48 -5.97
N LEU A 48 -11.64 -15.12 -7.23
CA LEU A 48 -10.58 -14.26 -7.75
C LEU A 48 -11.08 -12.82 -7.81
N GLN A 49 -10.16 -11.84 -7.91
CA GLN A 49 -10.50 -10.42 -8.02
C GLN A 49 -11.48 -10.12 -9.17
N ALA A 50 -11.33 -10.79 -10.30
CA ALA A 50 -12.22 -10.67 -11.45
C ALA A 50 -12.62 -12.06 -11.96
N GLY A 51 -13.14 -12.93 -11.09
CA GLY A 51 -13.53 -14.26 -11.48
C GLY A 51 -13.60 -15.26 -10.32
N LEU A 52 -13.39 -16.53 -10.63
CA LEU A 52 -13.34 -17.58 -9.62
C LEU A 52 -12.47 -18.75 -10.14
N PHE A 53 -12.03 -19.58 -9.19
CA PHE A 53 -11.38 -20.83 -9.56
C PHE A 53 -12.00 -22.00 -8.78
N MET A 54 -11.85 -23.20 -9.34
CA MET A 54 -12.37 -24.44 -8.77
C MET A 54 -11.29 -25.52 -8.86
N LEU A 55 -10.89 -26.09 -7.72
CA LEU A 55 -10.03 -27.26 -7.69
C LEU A 55 -10.84 -28.51 -8.05
N THR A 56 -10.28 -29.35 -8.90
CA THR A 56 -10.81 -30.66 -9.29
C THR A 56 -9.88 -31.76 -8.79
N GLN A 57 -10.19 -33.04 -9.06
CA GLN A 57 -9.33 -34.15 -8.64
C GLN A 57 -7.97 -34.18 -9.35
N ASP A 58 -7.88 -33.61 -10.55
CA ASP A 58 -6.73 -33.67 -11.44
C ASP A 58 -6.20 -32.29 -11.88
N GLY A 59 -6.56 -31.20 -11.16
CA GLY A 59 -6.13 -29.87 -11.51
C GLY A 59 -7.11 -28.78 -11.07
N TYR A 60 -7.29 -27.77 -11.92
CA TYR A 60 -8.21 -26.65 -11.63
C TYR A 60 -8.90 -26.09 -12.87
N LYS A 61 -10.04 -25.42 -12.65
CA LYS A 61 -10.75 -24.59 -13.63
C LYS A 61 -10.75 -23.14 -13.15
N VAL A 62 -10.62 -22.21 -14.09
CA VAL A 62 -10.67 -20.78 -13.83
C VAL A 62 -11.73 -20.14 -14.72
N VAL A 63 -12.55 -19.27 -14.14
CA VAL A 63 -13.46 -18.41 -14.88
C VAL A 63 -13.02 -16.96 -14.62
N LEU A 64 -12.68 -16.25 -15.67
CA LEU A 64 -12.28 -14.84 -15.63
C LEU A 64 -13.38 -13.99 -16.25
N HIS A 65 -13.63 -12.85 -15.65
CA HIS A 65 -14.55 -11.84 -16.14
C HIS A 65 -13.77 -10.64 -16.68
N LYS A 66 -14.35 -9.94 -17.65
CA LYS A 66 -13.78 -8.70 -18.15
C LYS A 66 -13.87 -7.61 -17.07
N THR A 67 -12.74 -7.07 -16.66
CA THR A 67 -12.65 -6.12 -15.53
C THR A 67 -13.55 -4.89 -15.72
N GLN A 68 -13.62 -4.35 -16.95
CA GLN A 68 -14.49 -3.21 -17.26
C GLN A 68 -15.98 -3.51 -17.06
N ASP A 69 -16.43 -4.75 -17.34
CA ASP A 69 -17.82 -5.13 -17.13
C ASP A 69 -18.15 -5.25 -15.64
N ILE A 70 -17.21 -5.78 -14.85
CA ILE A 70 -17.32 -5.83 -13.38
C ILE A 70 -17.39 -4.42 -12.80
N SER A 71 -16.53 -3.49 -13.23
CA SER A 71 -16.56 -2.10 -12.78
C SER A 71 -17.90 -1.43 -13.08
N ARG A 72 -18.45 -1.62 -14.30
CA ARG A 72 -19.77 -1.09 -14.66
C ARG A 72 -20.90 -1.68 -13.82
N ILE A 73 -20.85 -2.98 -13.52
CA ILE A 73 -21.82 -3.63 -12.63
C ILE A 73 -21.73 -3.04 -11.23
N ALA A 74 -20.52 -2.85 -10.71
CA ALA A 74 -20.30 -2.24 -9.40
C ALA A 74 -20.86 -0.81 -9.34
N GLU A 75 -20.57 0.04 -10.33
CA GLU A 75 -21.10 1.39 -10.44
C GLU A 75 -22.64 1.40 -10.46
N TRP A 76 -23.23 0.52 -11.23
CA TRP A 76 -24.70 0.42 -11.31
C TRP A 76 -25.33 0.01 -9.98
N VAL A 77 -24.74 -0.96 -9.28
CA VAL A 77 -25.21 -1.41 -7.96
C VAL A 77 -25.09 -0.30 -6.90
N HIS A 78 -24.04 0.52 -6.97
CA HIS A 78 -23.87 1.64 -6.03
C HIS A 78 -24.87 2.76 -6.28
N ARG A 79 -25.17 3.12 -7.54
CA ARG A 79 -26.18 4.14 -7.87
C ARG A 79 -27.59 3.76 -7.35
N GLY A 80 -27.99 2.51 -7.51
CA GLY A 80 -29.30 2.03 -7.02
C GLY A 80 -29.46 2.06 -5.49
N LYS A 81 -28.37 2.12 -4.72
CA LYS A 81 -28.41 2.27 -3.25
C LYS A 81 -28.56 3.73 -2.80
N GLU A 82 -28.08 4.69 -3.58
CA GLU A 82 -28.25 6.12 -3.25
C GLU A 82 -29.71 6.56 -3.47
N GLU A 83 -30.38 6.06 -4.50
CA GLU A 83 -31.80 6.37 -4.75
C GLU A 83 -32.75 5.80 -3.68
N SER A 84 -32.41 4.70 -3.02
CA SER A 84 -33.27 4.09 -1.99
C SER A 84 -33.18 4.76 -0.61
N LYS A 85 -32.19 5.63 -0.37
CA LYS A 85 -32.04 6.37 0.90
C LYS A 85 -32.75 7.73 0.94
N THR A 86 -33.28 8.18 -0.18
CA THR A 86 -33.91 9.52 -0.30
C THR A 86 -35.45 9.52 -0.24
N THR A 87 -36.11 8.40 0.07
CA THR A 87 -37.57 8.30 0.10
C THR A 87 -38.20 8.47 1.48
N ASP A 88 -37.71 9.41 2.29
CA ASP A 88 -38.47 9.88 3.47
C ASP A 88 -38.51 11.41 3.53
N SER A 89 -39.22 12.01 2.56
CA SER A 89 -39.94 13.26 2.73
C SER A 89 -40.76 13.58 1.47
N LEU A 90 -42.06 13.75 1.66
CA LEU A 90 -43.06 14.16 0.67
C LEU A 90 -42.74 15.56 0.09
N ALA A 91 -42.20 15.62 -1.10
CA ALA A 91 -42.35 16.75 -2.01
C ALA A 91 -42.13 16.25 -3.44
N SER A 92 -43.13 16.56 -4.30
CA SER A 92 -43.16 16.22 -5.71
C SER A 92 -42.02 16.87 -6.49
N VAL A 93 -40.92 16.17 -6.67
CA VAL A 93 -39.88 16.50 -7.63
C VAL A 93 -39.96 15.50 -8.77
N GLN A 94 -40.18 15.99 -10.00
CA GLN A 94 -40.04 15.16 -11.20
C GLN A 94 -38.59 14.67 -11.30
N ILE A 95 -38.39 13.38 -11.05
CA ILE A 95 -37.12 12.72 -11.20
C ILE A 95 -36.87 12.54 -12.71
N PRO A 96 -35.74 13.01 -13.26
CA PRO A 96 -35.38 12.71 -14.64
C PRO A 96 -35.29 11.18 -14.79
N VAL A 97 -36.02 10.60 -15.70
CA VAL A 97 -35.89 9.21 -16.10
C VAL A 97 -34.54 9.11 -16.85
N PHE A 98 -33.49 8.72 -16.16
CA PHE A 98 -32.27 8.37 -16.80
C PHE A 98 -32.45 7.06 -17.55
N ASP A 99 -32.02 7.02 -18.80
CA ASP A 99 -32.01 5.87 -19.68
C ASP A 99 -31.37 4.68 -18.97
N GLN A 100 -32.16 3.75 -18.49
CA GLN A 100 -31.68 2.50 -17.87
C GLN A 100 -31.07 1.65 -18.99
N PRO A 101 -29.81 1.19 -18.88
CA PRO A 101 -29.30 0.28 -19.90
C PRO A 101 -30.16 -0.97 -19.92
N SER A 102 -30.74 -1.25 -21.08
CA SER A 102 -31.67 -2.36 -21.30
C SER A 102 -31.10 -3.76 -21.03
N SER A 103 -29.78 -3.84 -20.86
CA SER A 103 -29.06 -5.07 -20.44
C SER A 103 -27.62 -4.77 -20.02
N ILE A 104 -27.14 -5.45 -18.98
CA ILE A 104 -25.71 -5.50 -18.64
C ILE A 104 -25.16 -6.82 -19.19
N VAL A 105 -24.10 -6.74 -20.00
CA VAL A 105 -23.42 -7.90 -20.56
C VAL A 105 -22.13 -8.13 -19.77
N LEU A 106 -21.98 -9.31 -19.17
CA LEU A 106 -20.76 -9.77 -18.52
C LEU A 106 -20.02 -10.74 -19.47
N HIS A 107 -18.88 -10.28 -20.00
CA HIS A 107 -17.99 -11.14 -20.80
C HIS A 107 -17.13 -11.97 -19.86
N SER A 108 -17.12 -13.27 -20.10
CA SER A 108 -16.37 -14.23 -19.30
C SER A 108 -15.62 -15.22 -20.18
N HIS A 109 -14.48 -15.68 -19.69
CA HIS A 109 -13.68 -16.73 -20.33
C HIS A 109 -13.36 -17.81 -19.31
N GLN A 110 -13.55 -19.09 -19.71
CA GLN A 110 -13.19 -20.23 -18.89
C GLN A 110 -12.05 -21.01 -19.53
N TYR A 111 -11.05 -21.35 -18.73
CA TYR A 111 -10.01 -22.31 -19.07
C TYR A 111 -9.79 -23.31 -17.93
N GLN A 112 -9.12 -24.40 -18.22
CA GLN A 112 -8.73 -25.40 -17.22
C GLN A 112 -7.28 -25.85 -17.40
N MET A 113 -6.65 -26.19 -16.27
CA MET A 113 -5.38 -26.90 -16.23
C MET A 113 -5.63 -28.30 -15.67
N ARG A 114 -5.15 -29.32 -16.36
CA ARG A 114 -5.19 -30.71 -15.90
C ARG A 114 -3.78 -31.30 -15.83
N LEU A 115 -3.55 -32.05 -14.78
CA LEU A 115 -2.33 -32.82 -14.57
C LEU A 115 -2.46 -34.15 -15.35
N LEU A 116 -1.70 -34.28 -16.43
CA LEU A 116 -1.77 -35.48 -17.29
C LEU A 116 -1.22 -36.71 -16.56
N ASN A 117 -1.93 -37.80 -16.63
CA ASN A 117 -1.59 -39.07 -15.95
C ASN A 117 -1.50 -38.94 -14.41
N ALA A 118 -2.17 -37.95 -13.85
CA ALA A 118 -2.24 -37.81 -12.41
C ALA A 118 -2.93 -39.00 -11.73
N ASN A 119 -2.56 -39.28 -10.50
CA ASN A 119 -3.19 -40.31 -9.68
C ASN A 119 -4.65 -39.94 -9.35
N PRO A 120 -5.66 -40.64 -9.88
CA PRO A 120 -7.07 -40.31 -9.58
C PRO A 120 -7.45 -40.58 -8.13
N LYS A 121 -6.61 -41.26 -7.36
CA LYS A 121 -6.80 -41.57 -5.93
C LYS A 121 -5.89 -40.73 -5.04
N ALA A 122 -5.34 -39.62 -5.52
CA ALA A 122 -4.58 -38.70 -4.71
C ALA A 122 -5.39 -38.20 -3.50
N ILE A 123 -4.78 -38.23 -2.34
CA ILE A 123 -5.44 -37.82 -1.08
C ILE A 123 -5.41 -36.30 -1.00
N ILE A 124 -6.60 -35.69 -0.84
CA ILE A 124 -6.73 -34.24 -0.73
C ILE A 124 -6.77 -33.86 0.75
N ILE A 125 -5.80 -33.05 1.17
CA ILE A 125 -5.66 -32.58 2.53
C ILE A 125 -5.83 -31.06 2.56
N PRO A 126 -6.96 -30.55 3.09
CA PRO A 126 -7.12 -29.13 3.33
C PRO A 126 -6.31 -28.71 4.57
N GLU A 127 -5.68 -27.54 4.48
CA GLU A 127 -4.78 -27.02 5.51
C GLU A 127 -5.22 -25.64 5.99
N LYS A 128 -4.82 -25.28 7.21
CA LYS A 128 -5.08 -23.96 7.81
C LYS A 128 -6.58 -23.61 7.79
N LEU A 129 -7.37 -24.40 8.53
CA LEU A 129 -8.82 -24.16 8.71
C LEU A 129 -9.05 -22.75 9.30
N LEU A 130 -9.94 -21.99 8.67
CA LEU A 130 -10.40 -20.70 9.19
C LEU A 130 -11.64 -20.89 10.07
N ASP A 131 -11.82 -20.01 11.05
CA ASP A 131 -13.00 -20.01 11.93
C ASP A 131 -14.29 -19.65 11.20
N SER A 132 -14.18 -18.93 10.06
CA SER A 132 -15.31 -18.56 9.22
C SER A 132 -15.95 -19.76 8.54
N LYS A 133 -17.28 -19.83 8.57
CA LYS A 133 -18.10 -20.84 7.87
C LYS A 133 -19.07 -20.14 6.93
N THR A 134 -19.21 -20.67 5.74
CA THR A 134 -20.11 -20.12 4.72
C THR A 134 -21.33 -21.00 4.54
N ASN A 135 -22.51 -20.40 4.42
CA ASN A 135 -23.75 -21.10 4.10
C ASN A 135 -24.18 -20.72 2.69
N TYR A 136 -24.56 -21.72 1.91
CA TYR A 136 -25.04 -21.59 0.53
C TYR A 136 -26.51 -21.99 0.47
N ILE A 137 -27.40 -21.02 0.23
CA ILE A 137 -28.81 -21.21 -0.05
C ILE A 137 -29.03 -20.81 -1.50
N ILE A 138 -28.91 -21.77 -2.42
CA ILE A 138 -28.88 -21.53 -3.85
C ILE A 138 -30.20 -21.97 -4.50
N GLY A 139 -30.98 -20.99 -4.95
CA GLY A 139 -32.26 -21.25 -5.60
C GLY A 139 -33.30 -21.87 -4.66
N ASN A 140 -34.34 -22.51 -5.23
CA ASN A 140 -35.46 -23.08 -4.48
C ASN A 140 -35.33 -24.58 -4.22
N ASP A 141 -34.22 -25.21 -4.60
CA ASP A 141 -33.96 -26.64 -4.40
C ASP A 141 -33.09 -26.85 -3.15
N PRO A 142 -33.66 -27.37 -2.04
CA PRO A 142 -32.89 -27.61 -0.81
C PRO A 142 -31.75 -28.62 -0.96
N ALA A 143 -31.82 -29.51 -1.98
CA ALA A 143 -30.72 -30.47 -2.25
C ALA A 143 -29.43 -29.76 -2.71
N ARG A 144 -29.51 -28.50 -3.12
CA ARG A 144 -28.38 -27.65 -3.50
C ARG A 144 -27.95 -26.69 -2.39
N TRP A 145 -28.54 -26.79 -1.20
CA TRP A 145 -28.18 -25.97 -0.05
C TRP A 145 -27.08 -26.67 0.76
N ALA A 146 -26.10 -25.91 1.15
CA ALA A 146 -25.03 -26.42 2.00
C ALA A 146 -24.74 -25.44 3.14
N SER A 147 -24.74 -25.96 4.36
CA SER A 147 -24.48 -25.16 5.56
C SER A 147 -23.14 -25.54 6.18
N ASN A 148 -22.54 -24.57 6.89
CA ASN A 148 -21.27 -24.76 7.60
C ASN A 148 -20.14 -25.27 6.68
N CYS A 149 -20.07 -24.78 5.44
CA CYS A 149 -18.96 -25.08 4.55
C CYS A 149 -17.68 -24.48 5.14
N ARG A 150 -16.71 -25.35 5.37
CA ARG A 150 -15.41 -24.95 5.95
C ARG A 150 -14.57 -24.24 4.93
N THR A 151 -13.72 -23.35 5.41
CA THR A 151 -12.84 -22.52 4.60
C THR A 151 -11.40 -22.76 5.01
N PHE A 152 -10.49 -22.89 4.05
CA PHE A 152 -9.07 -23.22 4.24
C PHE A 152 -8.17 -22.26 3.48
N LEU A 153 -6.92 -22.10 3.91
CA LEU A 153 -5.93 -21.26 3.23
C LEU A 153 -5.02 -22.05 2.26
N ALA A 154 -4.99 -23.37 2.37
CA ALA A 154 -4.25 -24.20 1.44
C ALA A 154 -4.90 -25.58 1.28
N VAL A 155 -4.60 -26.26 0.18
CA VAL A 155 -5.05 -27.61 -0.11
C VAL A 155 -3.91 -28.39 -0.76
N THR A 156 -3.48 -29.48 -0.15
CA THR A 156 -2.43 -30.37 -0.67
C THR A 156 -3.04 -31.65 -1.25
N TYR A 157 -2.63 -32.01 -2.44
CA TYR A 157 -2.93 -33.29 -3.10
C TYR A 157 -1.71 -34.17 -2.94
N GLN A 158 -1.78 -35.15 -2.03
CA GLN A 158 -0.67 -36.06 -1.77
C GLN A 158 -0.59 -37.16 -2.82
N ASN A 159 0.63 -37.46 -3.25
CA ASN A 159 0.93 -38.45 -4.26
C ASN A 159 0.11 -38.24 -5.54
N ILE A 160 0.02 -37.00 -6.01
CA ILE A 160 -0.62 -36.68 -7.30
C ILE A 160 0.13 -37.33 -8.48
N TYR A 161 1.45 -37.52 -8.32
CA TYR A 161 2.29 -38.45 -9.04
C TYR A 161 3.08 -39.30 -8.03
N PRO A 162 3.70 -40.41 -8.40
CA PRO A 162 4.51 -41.19 -7.46
C PRO A 162 5.59 -40.35 -6.77
N ASN A 163 5.51 -40.22 -5.43
CA ASN A 163 6.37 -39.38 -4.60
C ASN A 163 6.37 -37.88 -4.98
N ILE A 164 5.25 -37.38 -5.51
CA ILE A 164 5.10 -35.94 -5.80
C ILE A 164 3.74 -35.49 -5.26
N ASP A 165 3.77 -34.42 -4.49
CA ASP A 165 2.59 -33.71 -4.04
C ASP A 165 2.42 -32.41 -4.83
N ILE A 166 1.19 -31.91 -4.95
CA ILE A 166 0.93 -30.53 -5.36
C ILE A 166 0.16 -29.83 -4.25
N ARG A 167 0.63 -28.66 -3.86
CA ARG A 167 0.03 -27.82 -2.85
C ARG A 167 -0.49 -26.53 -3.48
N TYR A 168 -1.79 -26.33 -3.42
CA TYR A 168 -2.43 -25.07 -3.80
C TYR A 168 -2.58 -24.19 -2.57
N TYR A 169 -2.20 -22.93 -2.69
CA TYR A 169 -2.31 -21.95 -1.62
C TYR A 169 -2.43 -20.55 -2.20
N THR A 170 -2.53 -19.56 -1.35
CA THR A 170 -2.64 -18.18 -1.78
C THR A 170 -1.49 -17.36 -1.24
N SER A 171 -1.01 -16.47 -2.07
CA SER A 171 -0.03 -15.46 -1.70
C SER A 171 -0.37 -14.18 -2.44
N GLU A 172 -0.45 -13.07 -1.72
CA GLU A 172 -0.68 -11.74 -2.29
C GLU A 172 -1.91 -11.65 -3.22
N GLY A 173 -3.00 -12.32 -2.84
CA GLY A 173 -4.25 -12.33 -3.61
C GLY A 173 -4.22 -13.13 -4.91
N SER A 174 -3.16 -13.90 -5.14
CA SER A 174 -2.98 -14.78 -6.31
C SER A 174 -3.04 -16.24 -5.90
N LEU A 175 -3.59 -17.08 -6.78
CA LEU A 175 -3.49 -18.53 -6.66
C LEU A 175 -2.06 -18.97 -6.96
N LYS A 176 -1.47 -19.73 -6.05
CA LYS A 176 -0.15 -20.34 -6.17
C LYS A 176 -0.26 -21.85 -6.07
N TYR A 177 0.72 -22.54 -6.61
CA TYR A 177 0.87 -23.98 -6.42
C TYR A 177 2.34 -24.38 -6.43
N ASP A 178 2.70 -25.30 -5.52
CA ASP A 178 4.03 -25.88 -5.44
C ASP A 178 3.97 -27.35 -5.81
N PHE A 179 4.92 -27.82 -6.60
CA PHE A 179 5.22 -29.24 -6.69
C PHE A 179 6.30 -29.58 -5.66
N ILE A 180 5.99 -30.53 -4.79
CA ILE A 180 6.90 -31.05 -3.77
C ILE A 180 7.31 -32.45 -4.23
N VAL A 181 8.51 -32.54 -4.80
CA VAL A 181 9.07 -33.78 -5.33
C VAL A 181 9.92 -34.42 -4.22
N HIS A 182 9.37 -35.44 -3.58
CA HIS A 182 10.06 -36.21 -2.54
C HIS A 182 11.13 -37.13 -3.12
N PRO A 183 12.05 -37.67 -2.30
CA PRO A 183 12.99 -38.68 -2.74
C PRO A 183 12.33 -39.83 -3.51
N GLY A 184 12.83 -40.09 -4.72
CA GLY A 184 12.26 -41.07 -5.63
C GLY A 184 11.19 -40.55 -6.60
N GLY A 185 10.70 -39.33 -6.44
CA GLY A 185 9.84 -38.66 -7.42
C GLY A 185 10.64 -38.20 -8.64
N ARG A 186 9.96 -38.09 -9.79
CA ARG A 186 10.57 -37.71 -11.06
C ARG A 186 9.91 -36.43 -11.59
N VAL A 187 10.67 -35.39 -11.78
CA VAL A 187 10.18 -34.08 -12.30
C VAL A 187 9.56 -34.24 -13.69
N GLU A 188 10.06 -35.20 -14.50
CA GLU A 188 9.57 -35.47 -15.84
C GLU A 188 8.15 -36.06 -15.89
N ASP A 189 7.66 -36.60 -14.77
CA ASP A 189 6.29 -37.11 -14.66
C ASP A 189 5.26 -35.96 -14.59
N ILE A 190 5.70 -34.76 -14.16
CA ILE A 190 4.84 -33.57 -14.06
C ILE A 190 4.52 -33.04 -15.46
N ALA A 191 3.23 -33.05 -15.81
CA ALA A 191 2.77 -32.51 -17.09
C ALA A 191 1.43 -31.79 -16.91
N LEU A 192 1.42 -30.49 -17.19
CA LEU A 192 0.25 -29.63 -17.12
C LEU A 192 -0.33 -29.44 -18.51
N TYR A 193 -1.59 -29.81 -18.71
CA TYR A 193 -2.33 -29.60 -19.95
C TYR A 193 -3.33 -28.47 -19.77
N PHE A 194 -3.19 -27.42 -20.57
CA PHE A 194 -4.10 -26.28 -20.58
C PHE A 194 -5.12 -26.44 -21.72
N ASP A 195 -6.38 -26.23 -21.38
CA ASP A 195 -7.50 -26.30 -22.32
C ASP A 195 -8.39 -25.06 -22.18
N GLY A 196 -8.94 -24.60 -23.30
CA GLY A 196 -9.80 -23.42 -23.33
C GLY A 196 -9.05 -22.07 -23.48
N LEU A 197 -7.72 -22.05 -23.57
CA LEU A 197 -6.95 -20.83 -23.86
C LEU A 197 -6.99 -20.47 -25.36
N GLU A 198 -6.94 -19.19 -25.68
CA GLU A 198 -6.72 -18.71 -27.06
C GLU A 198 -5.28 -19.01 -27.52
N SER A 199 -4.31 -18.83 -26.64
CA SER A 199 -2.93 -19.27 -26.87
C SER A 199 -2.17 -19.44 -25.55
N LEU A 200 -1.16 -20.32 -25.58
CA LEU A 200 -0.18 -20.53 -24.53
C LEU A 200 1.21 -20.32 -25.12
N LYS A 201 2.01 -19.44 -24.53
CA LYS A 201 3.35 -19.10 -25.04
C LYS A 201 4.34 -19.03 -23.88
N LEU A 202 5.57 -19.44 -24.15
CA LEU A 202 6.73 -19.14 -23.31
C LEU A 202 7.26 -17.76 -23.69
N LYS A 203 7.34 -16.86 -22.74
CA LYS A 203 7.89 -15.51 -22.91
C LYS A 203 8.65 -15.11 -21.65
N ASP A 204 9.88 -14.60 -21.81
CA ASP A 204 10.73 -14.14 -20.70
C ASP A 204 10.90 -15.23 -19.61
N ALA A 205 11.10 -16.51 -20.06
CA ALA A 205 11.14 -17.73 -19.24
C ALA A 205 9.86 -18.08 -18.44
N GLY A 206 8.82 -17.22 -18.46
CA GLY A 206 7.51 -17.45 -17.85
C GLY A 206 6.45 -17.89 -18.88
N LEU A 207 5.25 -18.23 -18.41
CA LEU A 207 4.12 -18.59 -19.26
C LEU A 207 3.19 -17.41 -19.47
N VAL A 208 2.70 -17.23 -20.69
CA VAL A 208 1.67 -16.27 -21.06
C VAL A 208 0.45 -17.06 -21.56
N LEU A 209 -0.62 -17.00 -20.77
CA LEU A 209 -1.91 -17.62 -21.05
C LEU A 209 -2.87 -16.54 -21.57
N GLN A 210 -3.20 -16.61 -22.85
CA GLN A 210 -4.10 -15.64 -23.47
C GLN A 210 -5.55 -16.13 -23.37
N THR A 211 -6.43 -15.28 -22.86
CA THR A 211 -7.87 -15.49 -22.84
C THR A 211 -8.59 -14.38 -23.61
N SER A 212 -9.87 -14.53 -23.90
CA SER A 212 -10.67 -13.53 -24.61
C SER A 212 -10.97 -12.27 -23.76
N VAL A 213 -10.71 -12.29 -22.46
CA VAL A 213 -11.03 -11.20 -21.54
C VAL A 213 -9.80 -10.54 -20.95
N GLN A 214 -8.71 -11.29 -20.73
CA GLN A 214 -7.44 -10.78 -20.22
C GLN A 214 -6.28 -11.76 -20.45
N GLN A 215 -5.07 -11.30 -20.21
CA GLN A 215 -3.87 -12.13 -20.23
C GLN A 215 -3.52 -12.53 -18.79
N VAL A 216 -3.21 -13.83 -18.59
CA VAL A 216 -2.67 -14.35 -17.33
C VAL A 216 -1.20 -14.69 -17.53
N LYS A 217 -0.36 -14.31 -16.59
CA LYS A 217 1.07 -14.60 -16.60
C LYS A 217 1.44 -15.51 -15.43
N GLU A 218 2.20 -16.55 -15.69
CA GLU A 218 2.91 -17.34 -14.67
C GLU A 218 4.41 -17.04 -14.80
N LEU A 219 5.03 -16.73 -13.68
CA LEU A 219 6.45 -16.39 -13.63
C LEU A 219 7.34 -17.63 -13.86
N PRO A 220 8.63 -17.46 -14.19
CA PRO A 220 9.60 -18.56 -14.21
C PRO A 220 9.56 -19.31 -12.88
N PRO A 221 9.66 -20.66 -12.89
CA PRO A 221 9.58 -21.44 -11.66
C PRO A 221 10.84 -21.23 -10.82
N TYR A 222 10.69 -20.71 -9.61
CA TYR A 222 11.73 -20.75 -8.59
C TYR A 222 11.80 -22.14 -7.98
N SER A 223 12.99 -22.72 -7.89
CA SER A 223 13.09 -24.10 -7.42
C SER A 223 14.30 -24.27 -6.51
N TYR A 224 14.16 -25.11 -5.49
CA TYR A 224 15.21 -25.38 -4.54
C TYR A 224 15.11 -26.79 -3.98
N GLN A 225 16.25 -27.37 -3.63
CA GLN A 225 16.31 -28.61 -2.84
C GLN A 225 16.53 -28.28 -1.35
N LEU A 226 15.85 -29.04 -0.49
CA LEU A 226 16.06 -28.97 0.95
C LEU A 226 17.11 -30.02 1.35
N MET A 227 18.29 -29.55 1.78
CA MET A 227 19.40 -30.38 2.26
C MET A 227 19.71 -29.99 3.68
N ASP A 228 19.48 -30.89 4.64
CA ASP A 228 19.72 -30.67 6.08
C ASP A 228 19.06 -29.35 6.61
N GLY A 229 17.88 -29.01 6.09
CA GLY A 229 17.15 -27.80 6.45
C GLY A 229 17.60 -26.53 5.73
N VAL A 230 18.61 -26.60 4.87
CA VAL A 230 19.11 -25.47 4.06
C VAL A 230 18.54 -25.54 2.65
N LYS A 231 18.06 -24.41 2.14
CA LYS A 231 17.60 -24.29 0.75
C LYS A 231 18.80 -24.12 -0.17
N GLN A 232 18.92 -25.02 -1.13
CA GLN A 232 19.87 -24.91 -2.24
C GLN A 232 19.07 -24.67 -3.52
N GLU A 233 19.28 -23.54 -4.17
CA GLU A 233 18.61 -23.19 -5.41
C GLU A 233 18.96 -24.15 -6.54
N VAL A 234 17.93 -24.48 -7.35
CA VAL A 234 18.04 -25.37 -8.51
C VAL A 234 17.44 -24.64 -9.71
N ASN A 235 18.21 -24.51 -10.79
CA ASN A 235 17.69 -23.95 -12.03
C ASN A 235 16.63 -24.88 -12.63
N CYS A 236 15.38 -24.41 -12.68
CA CYS A 236 14.26 -25.09 -13.29
C CYS A 236 13.58 -24.17 -14.31
N ARG A 237 13.15 -24.70 -15.43
CA ARG A 237 12.47 -23.94 -16.48
C ARG A 237 11.27 -24.68 -17.03
N TYR A 238 10.35 -23.90 -17.61
CA TYR A 238 9.25 -24.47 -18.39
C TYR A 238 9.72 -24.98 -19.75
N GLU A 239 9.16 -26.11 -20.18
CA GLU A 239 9.17 -26.59 -21.56
C GLU A 239 7.73 -26.66 -22.06
N VAL A 240 7.42 -25.92 -23.14
CA VAL A 240 6.06 -25.82 -23.69
C VAL A 240 6.01 -26.54 -25.05
N LYS A 241 5.06 -27.47 -25.19
CA LYS A 241 4.79 -28.16 -26.45
C LYS A 241 3.28 -28.18 -26.69
N GLY A 242 2.81 -27.32 -27.59
CA GLY A 242 1.38 -27.07 -27.76
C GLY A 242 0.77 -26.55 -26.46
N ASN A 243 -0.26 -27.21 -25.96
CA ASN A 243 -0.92 -26.88 -24.70
C ASN A 243 -0.37 -27.65 -23.49
N ILE A 244 0.76 -28.35 -23.65
CA ILE A 244 1.40 -29.10 -22.56
C ILE A 244 2.63 -28.32 -22.06
N VAL A 245 2.69 -28.13 -20.74
CA VAL A 245 3.81 -27.54 -20.02
C VAL A 245 4.46 -28.63 -19.16
N ARG A 246 5.79 -28.68 -19.19
CA ARG A 246 6.62 -29.54 -18.35
C ARG A 246 7.70 -28.73 -17.68
N PHE A 247 8.35 -29.32 -16.68
CA PHE A 247 9.48 -28.72 -15.99
C PHE A 247 10.76 -29.45 -16.41
N LYS A 248 11.84 -28.69 -16.54
CA LYS A 248 13.18 -29.21 -16.79
C LYS A 248 14.20 -28.59 -15.85
N THR A 249 14.94 -29.44 -15.15
CA THR A 249 16.06 -29.02 -14.30
C THR A 249 17.37 -29.07 -15.09
N GLU A 250 18.25 -28.10 -14.88
CA GLU A 250 19.50 -27.95 -15.65
C GLU A 250 20.69 -28.65 -14.98
N MET A 251 20.56 -29.02 -13.71
CA MET A 251 21.64 -29.70 -12.95
C MET A 251 21.14 -31.05 -12.40
N PRO A 252 22.07 -32.02 -12.18
CA PRO A 252 21.72 -33.27 -11.52
C PRO A 252 21.18 -32.99 -10.11
N LEU A 253 19.97 -33.48 -9.85
CA LEU A 253 19.34 -33.36 -8.53
C LEU A 253 19.97 -34.35 -7.53
N ASN A 254 20.08 -33.95 -6.28
CA ASN A 254 20.33 -34.88 -5.19
C ASN A 254 19.06 -35.75 -4.98
N LYS A 255 19.15 -37.03 -5.29
CA LYS A 255 18.02 -37.98 -5.24
C LYS A 255 17.50 -38.24 -3.82
N SER A 256 18.26 -37.87 -2.79
CA SER A 256 17.87 -38.04 -1.40
C SER A 256 17.27 -36.77 -0.78
N ALA A 257 17.25 -35.64 -1.52
CA ALA A 257 16.68 -34.38 -1.06
C ALA A 257 15.31 -34.11 -1.69
N THR A 258 14.46 -33.44 -0.95
CA THR A 258 13.17 -32.96 -1.49
C THR A 258 13.41 -31.74 -2.36
N LEU A 259 12.87 -31.76 -3.60
CA LEU A 259 12.84 -30.59 -4.49
C LEU A 259 11.48 -29.92 -4.36
N VAL A 260 11.48 -28.60 -4.17
CA VAL A 260 10.30 -27.76 -4.27
C VAL A 260 10.40 -26.91 -5.54
N ILE A 261 9.36 -26.90 -6.35
CA ILE A 261 9.20 -26.05 -7.53
C ILE A 261 8.10 -25.05 -7.19
N ASP A 262 8.52 -23.81 -6.83
CA ASP A 262 7.69 -22.72 -6.32
C ASP A 262 7.82 -21.48 -7.24
N PRO A 263 6.77 -20.93 -7.82
CA PRO A 263 6.82 -19.72 -8.64
C PRO A 263 6.69 -18.42 -7.85
N THR A 264 7.29 -18.23 -6.66
CA THR A 264 6.76 -17.27 -5.66
C THR A 264 7.58 -16.04 -5.31
N VAL A 265 8.83 -15.84 -5.71
CA VAL A 265 9.49 -14.53 -5.53
C VAL A 265 9.21 -13.70 -6.77
N ILE A 266 8.50 -12.56 -6.61
CA ILE A 266 8.25 -11.68 -7.76
C ILE A 266 9.57 -11.09 -8.20
N PHE A 267 10.26 -10.34 -7.34
CA PHE A 267 11.68 -10.01 -7.54
C PHE A 267 12.33 -9.43 -6.28
N SER A 268 13.67 -9.47 -6.25
CA SER A 268 14.51 -8.71 -5.33
C SER A 268 15.74 -8.25 -6.12
N THR A 269 16.03 -6.95 -6.07
CA THR A 269 17.14 -6.38 -6.83
C THR A 269 17.75 -5.17 -6.13
N PHE A 270 18.96 -4.81 -6.50
CA PHE A 270 19.61 -3.57 -6.10
C PHE A 270 19.38 -2.47 -7.15
N THR A 271 19.47 -1.21 -6.73
CA THR A 271 19.34 -0.04 -7.64
C THR A 271 20.46 -0.02 -8.70
N GLY A 272 21.60 -0.63 -8.41
CA GLY A 272 22.79 -0.56 -9.22
C GLY A 272 23.52 0.79 -9.12
N SER A 273 23.17 1.63 -8.15
CA SER A 273 23.87 2.88 -7.86
C SER A 273 25.31 2.61 -7.41
N ARG A 274 26.23 3.42 -7.87
CA ARG A 274 27.63 3.42 -7.47
C ARG A 274 28.00 4.61 -6.57
N THR A 275 27.04 5.48 -6.31
CA THR A 275 27.13 6.54 -5.30
C THR A 275 26.26 6.18 -4.10
N ASP A 276 26.51 6.83 -2.97
CA ASP A 276 25.65 6.67 -1.79
C ASP A 276 24.22 7.10 -2.12
N ASN A 277 23.25 6.29 -1.69
CA ASN A 277 21.83 6.58 -1.93
C ASN A 277 20.97 6.04 -0.78
N TRP A 278 19.98 6.83 -0.40
CA TRP A 278 19.06 6.52 0.69
C TRP A 278 17.63 6.46 0.16
N GLY A 279 16.89 5.41 0.50
CA GLY A 279 15.49 5.26 0.17
C GLY A 279 14.61 6.01 1.16
N TYR A 280 13.60 6.73 0.64
CA TYR A 280 12.61 7.46 1.42
C TYR A 280 11.19 6.99 1.20
N THR A 281 10.85 6.61 -0.02
CA THR A 281 9.48 6.29 -0.41
C THR A 281 9.44 5.25 -1.52
N ALA A 282 8.37 4.48 -1.54
CA ALA A 282 8.10 3.51 -2.59
C ALA A 282 6.59 3.45 -2.89
N THR A 283 6.26 3.11 -4.12
CA THR A 283 4.87 2.92 -4.56
C THR A 283 4.81 1.94 -5.73
N TYR A 284 3.61 1.63 -6.17
CA TYR A 284 3.36 0.74 -7.32
C TYR A 284 2.19 1.26 -8.17
N ASP A 285 2.10 0.81 -9.42
CA ASP A 285 0.98 1.10 -10.28
C ASP A 285 0.04 -0.12 -10.45
N ASN A 286 -1.12 0.12 -11.08
CA ASN A 286 -2.12 -0.92 -11.34
C ASN A 286 -1.65 -2.06 -12.26
N GLN A 287 -0.49 -1.91 -12.89
CA GLN A 287 0.16 -2.92 -13.71
C GLN A 287 1.18 -3.75 -12.93
N GLY A 288 1.41 -3.40 -11.65
CA GLY A 288 2.37 -4.05 -10.78
C GLY A 288 3.81 -3.56 -10.96
N ASN A 289 4.05 -2.46 -11.69
CA ASN A 289 5.36 -1.84 -11.75
C ASN A 289 5.71 -1.25 -10.37
N PHE A 290 6.96 -1.43 -9.95
CA PHE A 290 7.47 -0.94 -8.69
C PHE A 290 8.25 0.36 -8.89
N TYR A 291 8.02 1.33 -8.03
CA TYR A 291 8.71 2.62 -8.01
C TYR A 291 9.40 2.81 -6.68
N ALA A 292 10.68 3.17 -6.72
CA ALA A 292 11.43 3.58 -5.54
C ALA A 292 11.97 4.99 -5.72
N GLY A 293 11.87 5.78 -4.68
CA GLY A 293 12.36 7.16 -4.62
C GLY A 293 13.19 7.40 -3.38
N GLY A 294 14.25 8.17 -3.56
CA GLY A 294 15.18 8.51 -2.51
C GLY A 294 16.11 9.63 -2.93
N ILE A 295 17.23 9.75 -2.26
CA ILE A 295 18.29 10.71 -2.60
C ILE A 295 19.52 9.95 -3.10
N ALA A 296 20.24 10.56 -4.04
CA ALA A 296 21.56 10.14 -4.46
C ALA A 296 22.56 11.27 -4.23
N PHE A 297 23.67 10.95 -3.59
CA PHE A 297 24.68 11.93 -3.23
C PHE A 297 25.66 12.22 -4.37
N ALA A 298 26.25 13.41 -4.33
CA ALA A 298 27.40 13.74 -5.14
C ALA A 298 28.55 12.75 -4.84
N SER A 299 29.25 12.34 -5.89
CA SER A 299 30.40 11.43 -5.75
C SER A 299 31.69 12.14 -6.15
N ASN A 300 32.68 12.14 -5.26
CA ASN A 300 34.03 12.62 -5.56
C ASN A 300 34.83 11.69 -6.49
N THR A 301 34.31 10.48 -6.76
CA THR A 301 34.95 9.47 -7.61
C THR A 301 34.35 9.35 -9.01
N GLY A 302 33.38 10.21 -9.36
CA GLY A 302 32.61 10.11 -10.62
C GLY A 302 31.62 8.95 -10.65
N ALA A 303 31.34 8.31 -9.51
CA ALA A 303 30.28 7.32 -9.40
C ALA A 303 28.91 7.99 -9.56
N THR A 304 27.95 7.30 -10.18
CA THR A 304 26.62 7.87 -10.50
C THR A 304 25.51 6.90 -10.15
N PHE A 305 24.33 7.45 -9.95
CA PHE A 305 23.08 6.70 -9.95
C PHE A 305 22.76 6.30 -11.42
N PRO A 306 22.26 5.08 -11.67
CA PRO A 306 22.13 4.53 -13.02
C PRO A 306 20.89 5.06 -13.75
N THR A 307 20.98 6.22 -14.36
CA THR A 307 19.88 6.80 -15.17
C THR A 307 19.63 6.04 -16.48
N SER A 308 18.45 6.20 -17.03
CA SER A 308 18.06 5.63 -18.33
C SER A 308 18.30 6.62 -19.46
N ASN A 309 18.60 6.11 -20.66
CA ASN A 309 18.66 6.95 -21.87
C ASN A 309 17.30 7.58 -22.14
N GLY A 310 17.27 8.89 -22.36
CA GLY A 310 16.04 9.65 -22.60
C GLY A 310 15.23 9.95 -21.33
N ALA A 311 15.72 9.60 -20.14
CA ALA A 311 15.11 10.04 -18.88
C ALA A 311 15.12 11.56 -18.75
N PHE A 312 14.19 12.09 -17.99
CA PHE A 312 14.02 13.54 -17.80
C PHE A 312 15.34 14.25 -17.42
N GLN A 313 16.06 13.70 -16.44
CA GLN A 313 17.34 14.22 -15.97
C GLN A 313 18.33 13.08 -15.81
N GLN A 314 19.32 13.03 -16.71
CA GLN A 314 20.27 11.92 -16.77
C GLN A 314 21.55 12.15 -15.96
N THR A 315 21.79 13.39 -15.57
CA THR A 315 22.99 13.79 -14.82
C THR A 315 22.61 14.42 -13.49
N PHE A 316 23.42 14.12 -12.48
CA PHE A 316 23.38 14.81 -11.20
C PHE A 316 23.63 16.30 -11.42
N GLN A 317 22.77 17.17 -10.87
CA GLN A 317 22.89 18.61 -11.15
C GLN A 317 23.74 19.36 -10.13
N GLY A 318 23.91 18.84 -8.97
CA GLY A 318 24.69 19.47 -7.94
C GLY A 318 24.05 19.40 -6.57
N GLY A 319 24.46 20.28 -5.70
CA GLY A 319 23.97 20.35 -4.32
C GLY A 319 24.98 21.11 -3.48
N VAL A 320 24.51 21.63 -2.37
CA VAL A 320 25.35 22.32 -1.41
C VAL A 320 25.79 21.30 -0.36
N THR A 321 27.10 21.21 -0.10
CA THR A 321 27.60 20.45 1.05
C THR A 321 27.00 20.97 2.34
N SER A 322 26.06 20.22 2.89
CA SER A 322 25.51 20.54 4.21
C SER A 322 26.36 19.84 5.26
N THR A 323 26.84 20.63 6.20
CA THR A 323 27.67 20.15 7.31
C THR A 323 26.95 19.24 8.28
N GLY A 324 25.71 18.88 8.01
CA GLY A 324 24.85 18.09 8.89
C GLY A 324 24.24 16.83 8.30
N GLU A 325 24.27 16.62 6.98
CA GLU A 325 23.52 15.55 6.31
C GLU A 325 24.38 14.59 5.46
N GLY A 326 25.56 14.22 5.97
CA GLY A 326 26.36 13.16 5.31
C GLY A 326 27.35 13.65 4.25
N GLY A 327 27.63 14.94 4.15
CA GLY A 327 28.89 15.44 3.56
C GLY A 327 28.91 15.73 2.06
N GLY A 328 27.81 15.66 1.31
CA GLY A 328 27.72 16.02 -0.10
C GLY A 328 26.36 16.62 -0.45
N GLY A 329 26.27 17.34 -1.58
CA GLY A 329 24.98 17.69 -2.15
C GLY A 329 24.23 16.45 -2.62
N PHE A 330 22.90 16.51 -2.68
CA PHE A 330 22.07 15.39 -3.11
C PHE A 330 20.86 15.85 -3.93
N ASP A 331 20.50 15.04 -4.90
CA ASP A 331 19.28 15.17 -5.71
C ASP A 331 18.33 14.02 -5.43
N ILE A 332 17.04 14.22 -5.70
CA ILE A 332 16.06 13.13 -5.75
C ILE A 332 16.49 12.13 -6.84
N ALA A 333 16.43 10.85 -6.53
CA ALA A 333 16.67 9.76 -7.44
C ALA A 333 15.46 8.82 -7.48
N ILE A 334 14.96 8.55 -8.68
CA ILE A 334 13.76 7.74 -8.90
C ILE A 334 14.09 6.60 -9.85
N ILE A 335 13.57 5.41 -9.53
CA ILE A 335 13.69 4.23 -10.37
C ILE A 335 12.35 3.51 -10.47
N LYS A 336 11.99 3.08 -11.69
CA LYS A 336 10.83 2.24 -11.98
C LYS A 336 11.30 0.90 -12.50
N PHE A 337 10.79 -0.18 -11.92
CA PHE A 337 10.97 -1.55 -12.40
C PHE A 337 9.66 -2.10 -12.95
N ASP A 338 9.75 -2.99 -13.93
CA ASP A 338 8.64 -3.79 -14.40
C ASP A 338 8.15 -4.75 -13.27
N PRO A 339 6.97 -5.37 -13.40
CA PRO A 339 6.43 -6.24 -12.36
C PRO A 339 7.29 -7.46 -12.01
N SER A 340 8.17 -7.88 -12.93
CA SER A 340 9.11 -8.98 -12.72
C SER A 340 10.44 -8.54 -12.09
N GLY A 341 10.70 -7.22 -12.00
CA GLY A 341 11.97 -6.66 -11.54
C GLY A 341 13.19 -6.98 -12.42
N THR A 342 12.97 -7.63 -13.56
CA THR A 342 14.05 -7.99 -14.49
C THR A 342 14.42 -6.86 -15.41
N LYS A 343 13.54 -5.87 -15.55
CA LYS A 343 13.73 -4.71 -16.40
C LYS A 343 13.52 -3.43 -15.62
N ARG A 344 14.52 -2.56 -15.63
CA ARG A 344 14.37 -1.18 -15.23
C ARG A 344 13.69 -0.43 -16.37
N GLU A 345 12.46 0.03 -16.15
CA GLU A 345 11.69 0.79 -17.14
C GLU A 345 12.28 2.17 -17.33
N TYR A 346 12.56 2.88 -16.23
CA TYR A 346 13.37 4.10 -16.26
C TYR A 346 14.04 4.36 -14.91
N ALA A 347 15.06 5.20 -14.93
CA ALA A 347 15.64 5.83 -13.76
C ALA A 347 16.09 7.25 -14.10
N THR A 348 15.84 8.20 -13.22
CA THR A 348 16.09 9.63 -13.42
C THR A 348 16.50 10.30 -12.12
N TYR A 349 17.29 11.36 -12.24
CA TYR A 349 17.40 12.36 -11.18
C TYR A 349 16.24 13.35 -11.26
N LEU A 350 16.05 14.12 -10.22
CA LEU A 350 15.18 15.29 -10.15
C LEU A 350 15.76 16.27 -9.14
N GLY A 351 16.45 17.29 -9.60
CA GLY A 351 17.11 18.27 -8.75
C GLY A 351 17.56 19.53 -9.50
N GLY A 352 17.91 20.57 -8.73
CA GLY A 352 18.51 21.80 -9.22
C GLY A 352 20.02 21.83 -9.06
N SER A 353 20.67 22.91 -9.55
CA SER A 353 22.13 23.00 -9.56
C SER A 353 22.75 23.64 -8.31
N ASN A 354 21.94 24.25 -7.46
CA ASN A 354 22.44 25.10 -6.39
C ASN A 354 21.83 24.84 -4.99
N GLY A 355 21.20 23.68 -4.82
CA GLY A 355 20.59 23.25 -3.57
C GLY A 355 20.53 21.74 -3.42
N ASN A 356 19.75 21.29 -2.47
CA ASN A 356 19.50 19.88 -2.17
C ASN A 356 18.01 19.55 -2.31
N GLU A 357 17.70 18.33 -2.75
CA GLU A 357 16.35 17.84 -2.98
C GLU A 357 16.09 16.53 -2.27
N GLN A 358 14.95 16.44 -1.59
CA GLN A 358 14.55 15.25 -0.85
C GLN A 358 13.09 14.88 -1.16
N PRO A 359 12.80 13.63 -1.58
CA PRO A 359 11.42 13.18 -1.73
C PRO A 359 10.89 12.73 -0.37
N HIS A 360 9.62 12.97 -0.09
CA HIS A 360 8.96 12.48 1.12
C HIS A 360 7.94 11.39 0.81
N SER A 361 7.17 11.57 -0.27
CA SER A 361 6.09 10.65 -0.63
C SER A 361 5.89 10.62 -2.14
N MET A 362 5.43 9.47 -2.65
CA MET A 362 5.12 9.27 -4.06
C MET A 362 3.83 8.49 -4.23
N VAL A 363 3.08 8.80 -5.29
CA VAL A 363 1.89 8.07 -5.70
C VAL A 363 1.78 8.04 -7.22
N VAL A 364 1.24 6.97 -7.78
CA VAL A 364 1.03 6.82 -9.23
C VAL A 364 -0.44 7.08 -9.57
N ASP A 365 -0.69 7.89 -10.61
CA ASP A 365 -2.04 8.12 -11.10
C ASP A 365 -2.54 6.96 -11.98
N LYS A 366 -3.82 7.00 -12.38
CA LYS A 366 -4.46 5.97 -13.21
C LYS A 366 -3.82 5.82 -14.61
N ASP A 367 -3.09 6.81 -15.07
CA ASP A 367 -2.42 6.86 -16.39
C ASP A 367 -0.94 6.46 -16.29
N GLY A 368 -0.49 6.04 -15.09
CA GLY A 368 0.89 5.60 -14.83
C GLY A 368 1.89 6.74 -14.61
N ASN A 369 1.42 8.00 -14.48
CA ASN A 369 2.29 9.14 -14.18
C ASN A 369 2.61 9.15 -12.67
N LEU A 370 3.86 9.48 -12.34
CA LEU A 370 4.33 9.52 -10.95
C LEU A 370 4.23 10.93 -10.38
N VAL A 371 3.48 11.08 -9.30
CA VAL A 371 3.46 12.31 -8.49
C VAL A 371 4.46 12.14 -7.34
N ILE A 372 5.39 13.09 -7.22
CA ILE A 372 6.44 13.13 -6.21
C ILE A 372 6.21 14.38 -5.39
N ALA A 373 6.14 14.25 -4.08
CA ALA A 373 6.12 15.36 -3.14
C ALA A 373 7.36 15.31 -2.24
N GLY A 374 7.91 16.47 -1.94
CA GLY A 374 9.13 16.58 -1.15
C GLY A 374 9.51 18.04 -0.93
N ARG A 375 10.81 18.30 -0.85
CA ARG A 375 11.35 19.64 -0.60
C ARG A 375 12.61 19.91 -1.41
N THR A 376 12.90 21.20 -1.62
CA THR A 376 14.12 21.69 -2.27
C THR A 376 14.66 22.96 -1.62
N THR A 377 15.97 23.12 -1.64
CA THR A 377 16.63 24.42 -1.40
C THR A 377 17.11 25.06 -2.72
N SER A 378 16.98 24.37 -3.86
CA SER A 378 17.41 24.90 -5.14
C SER A 378 16.48 25.99 -5.65
N THR A 379 17.06 27.11 -6.06
CA THR A 379 16.31 28.20 -6.71
C THR A 379 15.94 27.86 -8.15
N ASP A 380 16.66 26.95 -8.77
CA ASP A 380 16.51 26.47 -10.13
C ASP A 380 15.95 25.05 -10.23
N TYR A 381 15.28 24.56 -9.18
CA TYR A 381 14.57 23.29 -9.22
C TYR A 381 13.67 23.19 -10.46
N PRO A 382 13.67 22.08 -11.20
CA PRO A 382 12.94 21.97 -12.46
C PRO A 382 11.43 22.10 -12.26
N THR A 383 10.87 23.17 -12.81
CA THR A 383 9.43 23.47 -12.79
C THR A 383 8.81 23.33 -14.17
N ALA A 384 7.54 22.94 -14.25
CA ALA A 384 6.82 22.74 -15.50
C ALA A 384 5.33 23.06 -15.34
N GLY A 385 4.64 23.28 -16.46
CA GLY A 385 3.22 23.61 -16.49
C GLY A 385 2.95 25.11 -16.31
N ALA A 386 1.67 25.45 -16.11
CA ALA A 386 1.23 26.83 -15.95
C ALA A 386 1.62 27.42 -14.59
N LEU A 387 1.54 26.61 -13.53
CA LEU A 387 1.90 27.00 -12.16
C LEU A 387 3.33 26.51 -11.86
N LYS A 388 4.30 27.42 -11.82
CA LYS A 388 5.70 27.10 -11.54
C LYS A 388 6.10 27.39 -10.07
N SER A 389 5.41 28.32 -9.45
CA SER A 389 5.61 28.69 -8.05
C SER A 389 4.32 29.18 -7.41
N TYR A 390 4.16 28.92 -6.14
CA TYR A 390 3.03 29.39 -5.34
C TYR A 390 3.54 29.94 -4.00
N GLY A 391 3.46 31.28 -3.84
CA GLY A 391 3.95 32.03 -2.69
C GLY A 391 5.24 32.83 -2.94
N SER A 392 5.82 33.36 -1.87
CA SER A 392 6.96 34.28 -1.91
C SER A 392 8.26 33.55 -1.55
N LEU A 393 8.77 32.74 -2.45
CA LEU A 393 9.92 31.86 -2.20
C LEU A 393 11.22 32.65 -2.01
N LEU A 394 11.93 32.42 -0.90
CA LEU A 394 13.20 33.05 -0.61
C LEU A 394 14.38 32.08 -0.82
N GLY A 395 15.40 32.50 -1.56
CA GLY A 395 16.48 31.74 -2.22
C GLY A 395 17.09 30.63 -1.46
N ASN A 396 17.49 30.46 -0.30
CA ASN A 396 18.19 29.32 0.32
C ASN A 396 17.37 28.60 1.41
N SER A 397 16.07 28.86 1.47
CA SER A 397 15.17 28.18 2.37
C SER A 397 14.67 26.88 1.75
N TRP A 398 14.33 25.92 2.57
CA TRP A 398 13.58 24.76 2.11
C TRP A 398 12.18 25.18 1.65
N HIS A 399 11.77 24.72 0.50
CA HIS A 399 10.43 24.90 -0.04
C HIS A 399 9.84 23.55 -0.44
N ILE A 400 8.55 23.41 -0.26
CA ILE A 400 7.80 22.23 -0.72
C ILE A 400 7.89 22.16 -2.25
N VAL A 401 8.03 20.95 -2.78
CA VAL A 401 7.89 20.66 -4.20
C VAL A 401 6.84 19.58 -4.40
N VAL A 402 6.02 19.77 -5.45
CA VAL A 402 5.12 18.75 -5.97
C VAL A 402 5.37 18.65 -7.47
N THR A 403 5.80 17.48 -7.93
CA THR A 403 6.22 17.24 -9.31
C THR A 403 5.50 16.03 -9.88
N LYS A 404 4.98 16.15 -11.10
CA LYS A 404 4.35 15.06 -11.83
C LYS A 404 5.19 14.69 -13.04
N LEU A 405 5.77 13.49 -13.00
CA LEU A 405 6.57 12.90 -14.05
C LEU A 405 5.68 12.00 -14.92
N ASN A 406 5.84 12.04 -16.23
CA ASN A 406 5.07 11.19 -17.14
C ASN A 406 5.39 9.70 -16.95
N ALA A 407 4.51 8.81 -17.39
CA ALA A 407 4.60 7.38 -17.21
C ALA A 407 5.91 6.73 -17.71
N THR A 408 6.58 7.38 -18.65
CA THR A 408 7.86 6.94 -19.25
C THR A 408 9.10 7.54 -18.60
N GLY A 409 8.93 8.45 -17.63
CA GLY A 409 10.05 9.09 -16.94
C GLY A 409 10.86 10.09 -17.77
N THR A 410 10.29 10.58 -18.89
CA THR A 410 11.02 11.39 -19.89
C THR A 410 10.70 12.88 -19.84
N ALA A 411 9.59 13.26 -19.20
CA ALA A 411 9.14 14.67 -19.15
C ALA A 411 8.30 14.96 -17.92
N LEU A 412 8.34 16.21 -17.46
CA LEU A 412 7.43 16.71 -16.43
C LEU A 412 6.09 17.11 -17.07
N ILE A 413 4.99 16.65 -16.48
CA ILE A 413 3.62 17.10 -16.80
C ILE A 413 3.35 18.43 -16.10
N GLY A 414 3.69 18.50 -14.82
CA GLY A 414 3.61 19.68 -13.98
C GLY A 414 4.66 19.61 -12.88
N SER A 415 5.13 20.75 -12.40
CA SER A 415 6.07 20.82 -11.28
C SER A 415 6.03 22.21 -10.67
N VAL A 416 5.77 22.29 -9.38
CA VAL A 416 5.56 23.54 -8.66
C VAL A 416 6.38 23.58 -7.37
N ARG A 417 6.98 24.74 -7.07
CA ARG A 417 7.60 25.08 -5.79
C ARG A 417 6.60 25.88 -4.97
N ILE A 418 6.43 25.52 -3.70
CA ILE A 418 5.40 26.08 -2.81
C ILE A 418 6.04 26.50 -1.50
N GLY A 419 5.74 27.71 -1.01
CA GLY A 419 6.21 28.16 0.29
C GLY A 419 6.18 29.67 0.45
N GLY A 420 6.67 30.12 1.60
CA GLY A 420 6.86 31.51 1.93
C GLY A 420 8.35 31.88 2.06
N LYS A 421 8.66 32.82 2.93
CA LYS A 421 10.04 33.30 3.17
C LYS A 421 10.79 32.44 4.20
N GLY A 422 10.09 31.60 4.99
CA GLY A 422 10.68 30.73 5.99
C GLY A 422 11.10 29.38 5.43
N GLN A 423 11.12 28.37 6.30
CA GLN A 423 11.36 26.98 5.94
C GLN A 423 10.03 26.27 5.75
N ASP A 424 9.84 25.59 4.62
CA ASP A 424 8.61 24.88 4.30
C ASP A 424 8.92 23.41 4.00
N GLY A 425 8.08 22.50 4.46
CA GLY A 425 8.33 21.07 4.36
C GLY A 425 9.43 20.56 5.32
N VAL A 426 9.75 21.32 6.33
CA VAL A 426 10.80 21.00 7.32
C VAL A 426 10.26 21.18 8.72
N ASN A 427 10.36 20.15 9.56
CA ASN A 427 10.03 20.27 10.98
C ASN A 427 11.05 21.18 11.71
N ILE A 428 10.58 21.92 12.70
CA ILE A 428 11.33 22.96 13.41
C ILE A 428 12.62 22.44 14.07
N VAL A 429 12.63 21.19 14.47
CA VAL A 429 13.82 20.54 15.02
C VAL A 429 14.58 19.84 13.92
N HIS A 430 15.63 20.49 13.43
CA HIS A 430 16.53 19.88 12.46
C HIS A 430 17.31 18.71 13.09
N LYS A 431 17.48 17.62 12.33
CA LYS A 431 18.16 16.38 12.75
C LYS A 431 19.50 16.61 13.46
N TYR A 432 20.26 17.59 13.01
CA TYR A 432 21.60 17.88 13.50
C TYR A 432 21.69 19.21 14.27
N SER A 433 20.55 19.88 14.48
CA SER A 433 20.47 21.14 15.21
C SER A 433 19.84 20.90 16.57
N PHE A 434 20.64 20.99 17.62
CA PHE A 434 20.18 20.96 19.02
C PHE A 434 19.41 22.23 19.46
N LYS A 435 19.04 23.09 18.52
CA LYS A 435 18.44 24.39 18.77
C LYS A 435 16.94 24.39 18.47
N GLY A 436 16.21 23.55 19.07
CA GLY A 436 14.76 23.53 18.98
C GLY A 436 14.15 22.92 20.21
N THR A 437 12.89 23.15 20.45
CA THR A 437 12.14 22.39 21.42
C THR A 437 11.93 20.99 20.82
N SER A 438 12.07 19.95 21.63
CA SER A 438 11.72 18.58 21.24
C SER A 438 10.22 18.31 21.36
N SER A 439 9.40 19.36 21.18
CA SER A 439 7.94 19.27 21.30
C SER A 439 7.32 18.34 20.24
N ILE A 440 7.89 18.36 19.03
CA ILE A 440 7.44 17.48 17.95
C ILE A 440 8.59 16.55 17.57
N ASN A 441 8.42 15.26 17.83
CA ASN A 441 9.43 14.26 17.51
C ASN A 441 9.48 14.00 16.00
N ARG A 442 10.69 13.86 15.48
CA ARG A 442 10.95 13.45 14.12
C ARG A 442 10.80 11.94 13.97
N ASN A 443 10.40 11.52 12.80
CA ASN A 443 10.36 10.15 12.41
C ASN A 443 11.56 9.81 11.51
N TYR A 444 12.20 8.67 11.70
CA TYR A 444 13.24 8.09 10.84
C TYR A 444 14.40 9.03 10.49
N GLY A 445 14.76 9.92 11.41
CA GLY A 445 15.83 10.86 11.14
C GLY A 445 15.55 11.92 10.08
N ASP A 446 14.31 11.99 9.55
CA ASP A 446 13.84 13.07 8.70
C ASP A 446 13.62 14.34 9.50
N ASP A 447 13.89 15.48 8.89
CA ASP A 447 13.56 16.77 9.47
C ASP A 447 12.08 17.10 9.28
N ALA A 448 11.46 16.46 8.29
CA ALA A 448 10.05 16.61 8.00
C ALA A 448 9.49 15.29 7.45
N ARG A 449 8.22 15.07 7.72
CA ARG A 449 7.42 14.06 7.04
C ARG A 449 6.28 14.77 6.34
N SER A 450 5.98 14.37 5.14
CA SER A 450 4.83 14.84 4.36
C SER A 450 4.31 13.71 3.50
N GLU A 451 3.06 13.80 3.11
CA GLU A 451 2.41 12.75 2.32
C GLU A 451 1.64 13.34 1.15
N VAL A 452 1.63 12.63 0.04
CA VAL A 452 0.84 12.94 -1.15
C VAL A 452 -0.10 11.79 -1.47
N ILE A 453 -1.36 12.12 -1.74
CA ILE A 453 -2.38 11.17 -2.20
C ILE A 453 -3.20 11.76 -3.35
N LEU A 454 -3.95 10.92 -4.04
CA LEU A 454 -4.81 11.32 -5.15
C LEU A 454 -6.27 10.97 -4.87
N ASP A 455 -7.19 11.81 -5.35
CA ASP A 455 -8.60 11.42 -5.47
C ASP A 455 -8.88 10.71 -6.81
N ASN A 456 -10.09 10.20 -6.98
CA ASN A 456 -10.50 9.51 -8.21
C ASN A 456 -10.48 10.40 -9.46
N ALA A 457 -10.53 11.71 -9.30
CA ALA A 457 -10.40 12.68 -10.40
C ALA A 457 -8.94 13.00 -10.72
N GLY A 458 -7.99 12.48 -9.92
CA GLY A 458 -6.56 12.72 -10.06
C GLY A 458 -6.08 14.01 -9.42
N ASN A 459 -6.93 14.73 -8.64
CA ASN A 459 -6.47 15.87 -7.87
C ASN A 459 -5.44 15.42 -6.83
N VAL A 460 -4.43 16.24 -6.64
CA VAL A 460 -3.30 15.96 -5.76
C VAL A 460 -3.52 16.62 -4.40
N TYR A 461 -3.53 15.84 -3.34
CA TYR A 461 -3.59 16.33 -1.95
C TYR A 461 -2.23 16.14 -1.31
N PHE A 462 -1.80 17.12 -0.55
CA PHE A 462 -0.51 17.13 0.11
C PHE A 462 -0.64 17.72 1.52
N ALA A 463 -0.05 17.04 2.51
CA ALA A 463 0.03 17.52 3.89
C ALA A 463 1.49 17.65 4.33
N SER A 464 1.81 18.69 5.07
CA SER A 464 3.15 19.01 5.57
C SER A 464 3.13 20.06 6.69
N CYS A 465 4.22 20.78 6.86
CA CYS A 465 4.34 21.88 7.81
C CYS A 465 5.09 23.08 7.20
N THR A 466 4.93 24.25 7.82
CA THR A 466 5.60 25.49 7.41
C THR A 466 6.06 26.32 8.61
N GLN A 467 7.18 26.99 8.46
CA GLN A 467 7.69 28.03 9.36
C GLN A 467 7.61 29.43 8.70
N SER A 468 6.91 29.52 7.57
CA SER A 468 6.73 30.78 6.84
C SER A 468 5.51 31.52 7.35
N SER A 469 5.70 32.71 7.93
CA SER A 469 4.59 33.58 8.35
C SER A 469 3.75 34.12 7.20
N ASP A 470 4.26 34.06 5.98
CA ASP A 470 3.62 34.46 4.73
C ASP A 470 3.34 33.24 3.81
N PHE A 471 3.13 32.04 4.38
CA PHE A 471 2.76 30.85 3.60
C PHE A 471 1.50 31.13 2.78
N PRO A 472 1.47 30.77 1.49
CA PRO A 472 0.38 31.13 0.62
C PRO A 472 -0.88 30.31 0.92
N THR A 473 -1.96 30.98 1.32
CA THR A 473 -3.25 30.37 1.62
C THR A 473 -4.33 30.82 0.64
N THR A 474 -5.41 30.05 0.54
CA THR A 474 -6.62 30.43 -0.20
C THR A 474 -7.71 30.92 0.76
N PRO A 475 -8.78 31.58 0.27
CA PRO A 475 -9.85 32.13 1.13
C PRO A 475 -10.56 31.12 2.03
N VAL A 476 -10.46 29.82 1.78
CA VAL A 476 -11.04 28.77 2.65
C VAL A 476 -10.22 28.56 3.92
N SER A 477 -8.98 28.98 3.94
CA SER A 477 -8.13 28.90 5.15
C SER A 477 -8.66 29.84 6.24
N GLN A 478 -8.97 29.29 7.41
CA GLN A 478 -9.40 30.09 8.56
C GLN A 478 -8.21 30.79 9.24
N GLN A 479 -7.00 30.31 8.97
CA GLN A 479 -5.73 30.87 9.46
C GLN A 479 -4.88 31.30 8.27
N THR A 480 -4.29 32.49 8.34
CA THR A 480 -3.46 33.09 7.28
C THR A 480 -2.05 33.44 7.73
N THR A 481 -1.76 33.29 9.03
CA THR A 481 -0.46 33.50 9.67
C THR A 481 -0.23 32.39 10.68
N LEU A 482 1.03 32.15 11.04
CA LEU A 482 1.38 31.16 12.06
C LEU A 482 0.71 31.52 13.41
N GLY A 483 0.22 30.48 14.12
CA GLY A 483 -0.63 30.64 15.30
C GLY A 483 0.09 31.08 16.57
N GLY A 484 1.36 30.73 16.71
CA GLY A 484 2.12 31.05 17.92
C GLY A 484 3.62 30.93 17.74
N THR A 485 4.35 31.04 18.82
CA THR A 485 5.79 30.79 18.86
C THR A 485 6.13 29.84 20.00
N ASN A 486 6.98 28.87 19.74
CA ASN A 486 7.50 27.99 20.77
C ASN A 486 8.47 28.70 21.72
N ALA A 487 8.94 28.01 22.77
CA ALA A 487 9.88 28.57 23.77
C ALA A 487 11.22 29.06 23.18
N ALA A 488 11.57 28.64 21.94
CA ALA A 488 12.75 29.13 21.24
C ALA A 488 12.48 30.35 20.34
N GLY A 489 11.27 30.93 20.40
CA GLY A 489 10.87 32.07 19.58
C GLY A 489 10.62 31.76 18.11
N ARG A 490 10.34 30.50 17.80
CA ARG A 490 10.00 30.00 16.44
C ARG A 490 8.53 29.60 16.38
N ALA A 491 7.95 29.62 15.19
CA ALA A 491 6.59 29.18 14.92
C ALA A 491 6.58 28.18 13.80
N GLN A 492 5.73 27.18 13.94
CA GLN A 492 5.50 26.17 12.91
C GLN A 492 4.07 25.69 12.99
N ASP A 493 3.39 25.67 11.84
CA ASP A 493 2.05 25.11 11.73
C ASP A 493 1.94 24.09 10.60
N ALA A 494 0.90 23.29 10.68
CA ALA A 494 0.53 22.31 9.68
C ALA A 494 -0.07 23.00 8.44
N VAL A 495 0.18 22.41 7.28
CA VAL A 495 -0.40 22.85 6.00
C VAL A 495 -1.01 21.68 5.25
N MET A 496 -2.08 21.96 4.50
CA MET A 496 -2.67 21.03 3.56
C MET A 496 -3.05 21.76 2.27
N LEU A 497 -2.74 21.13 1.13
CA LEU A 497 -3.02 21.69 -0.19
C LEU A 497 -3.78 20.67 -1.04
N LYS A 498 -4.60 21.20 -1.95
CA LYS A 498 -5.18 20.44 -3.07
C LYS A 498 -4.85 21.15 -4.37
N LEU A 499 -4.24 20.40 -5.29
CA LEU A 499 -3.86 20.90 -6.62
C LEU A 499 -4.64 20.16 -7.71
N SER A 500 -4.77 20.79 -8.88
CA SER A 500 -5.33 20.14 -10.07
C SER A 500 -4.51 18.92 -10.51
N PRO A 501 -5.10 17.98 -11.28
CA PRO A 501 -4.42 16.75 -11.70
C PRO A 501 -3.14 16.97 -12.50
N ASP A 502 -3.02 18.08 -13.20
CA ASP A 502 -1.85 18.50 -14.01
C ASP A 502 -0.92 19.47 -13.26
N LEU A 503 -1.21 19.77 -12.00
CA LEU A 503 -0.52 20.75 -11.16
C LEU A 503 -0.55 22.18 -11.74
N SER A 504 -1.52 22.52 -12.59
CA SER A 504 -1.62 23.85 -13.22
C SER A 504 -2.27 24.90 -12.32
N SER A 505 -2.93 24.47 -11.23
CA SER A 505 -3.61 25.37 -10.27
C SER A 505 -3.67 24.79 -8.85
N VAL A 506 -3.70 25.68 -7.88
CA VAL A 506 -4.04 25.37 -6.48
C VAL A 506 -5.54 25.50 -6.32
N ILE A 507 -6.21 24.40 -5.95
CA ILE A 507 -7.65 24.37 -5.70
C ILE A 507 -7.93 24.97 -4.32
N PHE A 508 -7.16 24.53 -3.30
CA PHE A 508 -7.09 25.20 -2.00
C PHE A 508 -5.72 24.98 -1.37
N SER A 509 -5.39 25.88 -0.47
CA SER A 509 -4.23 25.85 0.43
C SER A 509 -4.67 26.35 1.79
N VAL A 510 -4.53 25.52 2.83
CA VAL A 510 -4.94 25.83 4.19
C VAL A 510 -3.74 25.70 5.15
N LEU A 511 -3.64 26.68 6.04
CA LEU A 511 -2.76 26.72 7.18
C LEU A 511 -3.60 26.47 8.43
N PHE A 512 -3.13 25.61 9.32
CA PHE A 512 -3.86 25.30 10.56
C PHE A 512 -2.89 24.85 11.67
N GLY A 513 -3.08 25.40 12.83
CA GLY A 513 -2.30 25.13 14.03
C GLY A 513 -2.81 25.97 15.17
N GLY A 514 -2.18 25.85 16.33
CA GLY A 514 -2.54 26.60 17.53
C GLY A 514 -1.41 27.48 18.03
N ASN A 515 -1.32 27.62 19.35
CA ASN A 515 -0.40 28.55 20.02
C ASN A 515 1.05 28.03 20.16
N ASN A 516 1.38 26.87 19.57
CA ASN A 516 2.72 26.27 19.62
C ASN A 516 3.00 25.49 18.32
N ASP A 517 4.01 24.61 18.32
CA ASP A 517 4.42 23.85 17.13
C ASP A 517 3.39 22.81 16.69
N ASP A 518 3.05 22.82 15.41
CA ASP A 518 2.14 21.86 14.78
C ASP A 518 2.74 21.31 13.47
N ALA A 519 2.57 20.03 13.20
CA ALA A 519 3.02 19.42 11.95
C ALA A 519 2.06 18.32 11.47
N ALA A 520 1.59 18.42 10.23
CA ALA A 520 0.87 17.35 9.56
C ALA A 520 1.87 16.39 8.91
N TYR A 521 1.69 15.10 9.12
CA TYR A 521 2.57 14.06 8.59
C TYR A 521 1.91 13.19 7.54
N VAL A 522 0.63 12.89 7.72
CA VAL A 522 -0.12 11.91 6.93
C VAL A 522 -1.53 12.39 6.67
N LEU A 523 -2.12 11.91 5.57
CA LEU A 523 -3.51 12.20 5.23
C LEU A 523 -4.19 11.03 4.53
N ALA A 524 -5.52 10.96 4.65
CA ALA A 524 -6.35 9.96 3.98
C ALA A 524 -7.68 10.55 3.54
N LEU A 525 -8.25 10.04 2.45
CA LEU A 525 -9.61 10.38 2.00
C LEU A 525 -10.60 9.38 2.54
N ASN A 526 -11.68 9.88 3.14
CA ASN A 526 -12.78 9.04 3.58
C ASN A 526 -13.51 8.45 2.35
N PRO A 527 -13.60 7.12 2.23
CA PRO A 527 -14.16 6.46 1.05
C PRO A 527 -15.67 6.68 0.88
N LEU A 528 -16.37 7.19 1.92
CA LEU A 528 -17.81 7.37 1.90
C LEU A 528 -18.24 8.78 1.47
N ASN A 529 -17.44 9.82 1.79
CA ASN A 529 -17.85 11.22 1.57
C ASN A 529 -16.73 12.11 1.01
N ASN A 530 -15.53 11.54 0.76
CA ASN A 530 -14.33 12.25 0.30
C ASN A 530 -13.85 13.38 1.24
N ASN A 531 -14.25 13.39 2.51
CA ASN A 531 -13.64 14.26 3.51
C ASN A 531 -12.18 13.86 3.68
N ILE A 532 -11.36 14.83 4.03
CA ILE A 532 -9.93 14.66 4.18
C ILE A 532 -9.63 14.54 5.66
N MET A 533 -8.97 13.48 6.08
CA MET A 533 -8.43 13.37 7.43
C MET A 533 -6.93 13.57 7.39
N VAL A 534 -6.45 14.48 8.21
CA VAL A 534 -5.03 14.81 8.37
C VAL A 534 -4.62 14.49 9.79
N ALA A 535 -3.46 13.87 9.95
CA ALA A 535 -2.92 13.56 11.27
C ALA A 535 -1.43 13.89 11.35
N GLY A 536 -0.96 14.07 12.58
CA GLY A 536 0.41 14.42 12.87
C GLY A 536 0.66 14.63 14.35
N SER A 537 1.46 15.63 14.69
CA SER A 537 1.76 16.00 16.08
C SER A 537 1.51 17.48 16.34
N THR A 538 1.08 17.79 17.54
CA THR A 538 0.82 19.16 18.03
C THR A 538 1.39 19.35 19.43
N ALA A 539 2.00 20.50 19.67
CA ALA A 539 2.33 21.01 21.00
C ALA A 539 1.34 22.09 21.48
N SER A 540 0.34 22.40 20.65
CA SER A 540 -0.64 23.46 20.91
C SER A 540 -1.76 22.98 21.83
N THR A 541 -2.10 23.78 22.83
CA THR A 541 -3.21 23.48 23.75
C THR A 541 -4.57 23.96 23.24
N ASP A 542 -4.58 24.76 22.17
CA ASP A 542 -5.73 25.36 21.54
C ASP A 542 -5.87 24.99 20.03
N PHE A 543 -5.36 23.82 19.66
CA PHE A 543 -5.43 23.33 18.27
C PHE A 543 -6.83 23.51 17.66
N PRO A 544 -6.98 24.08 16.45
CA PRO A 544 -8.26 24.53 15.90
C PRO A 544 -9.21 23.39 15.54
N GLY A 545 -10.46 23.72 15.21
CA GLY A 545 -11.52 22.80 14.81
C GLY A 545 -12.49 22.46 15.93
N SER A 546 -13.71 22.02 15.55
CA SER A 546 -14.73 21.64 16.52
C SER A 546 -14.27 20.44 17.36
N LYS A 547 -14.42 20.54 18.67
CA LYS A 547 -14.13 19.48 19.66
C LYS A 547 -15.40 18.77 20.14
N THR A 548 -16.56 19.07 19.53
CA THR A 548 -17.83 18.49 19.94
C THR A 548 -17.91 17.00 19.61
N GLY A 549 -18.13 16.18 20.63
CA GLY A 549 -18.35 14.74 20.49
C GLY A 549 -17.08 13.93 20.15
N VAL A 550 -15.90 14.52 20.27
CA VAL A 550 -14.62 13.79 20.07
C VAL A 550 -14.12 13.16 21.37
N LYS A 551 -13.25 12.14 21.27
CA LYS A 551 -12.70 11.43 22.42
C LYS A 551 -11.85 12.34 23.33
N TYR A 552 -10.95 13.09 22.74
CA TYR A 552 -10.02 13.93 23.50
C TYR A 552 -10.12 15.39 23.03
N PRO A 553 -11.03 16.17 23.65
CA PRO A 553 -11.24 17.57 23.26
C PRO A 553 -10.12 18.51 23.71
N ALA A 554 -9.28 18.10 24.65
CA ALA A 554 -8.19 18.88 25.21
C ALA A 554 -6.85 18.18 25.04
N PHE A 555 -5.76 18.95 25.06
CA PHE A 555 -4.38 18.47 25.08
C PHE A 555 -4.16 17.55 26.28
N GLN A 556 -3.54 16.40 26.06
CA GLN A 556 -3.42 15.34 27.07
C GLN A 556 -2.15 15.47 27.92
N GLY A 557 -1.18 16.27 27.48
CA GLY A 557 0.01 16.58 28.26
C GLY A 557 1.33 16.28 27.57
N GLY A 558 2.42 16.32 28.32
CA GLY A 558 3.76 16.12 27.78
C GLY A 558 4.24 17.28 26.91
N LEU A 559 5.18 16.99 26.00
CA LEU A 559 5.73 17.98 25.07
C LEU A 559 4.97 18.05 23.75
N GLY A 560 4.10 17.07 23.45
CA GLY A 560 3.28 17.04 22.26
C GLY A 560 2.36 15.84 22.23
N ASP A 561 1.19 16.02 21.66
CA ASP A 561 0.19 14.99 21.39
C ASP A 561 0.08 14.70 19.89
N GLY A 562 -0.40 13.51 19.53
CA GLY A 562 -0.97 13.31 18.22
C GLY A 562 -2.23 14.14 18.02
N PHE A 563 -2.52 14.55 16.81
CA PHE A 563 -3.80 15.13 16.44
C PHE A 563 -4.43 14.43 15.23
N ILE A 564 -5.73 14.54 15.14
CA ILE A 564 -6.52 14.19 13.95
C ILE A 564 -7.41 15.38 13.62
N ALA A 565 -7.39 15.84 12.36
CA ALA A 565 -8.20 16.96 11.87
C ALA A 565 -8.98 16.50 10.62
N GLU A 566 -10.29 16.66 10.64
CA GLU A 566 -11.17 16.35 9.52
C GLU A 566 -11.53 17.64 8.77
N PHE A 567 -11.31 17.62 7.46
CA PHE A 567 -11.66 18.68 6.55
C PHE A 567 -12.70 18.21 5.54
N SER A 568 -13.59 19.12 5.11
CA SER A 568 -14.44 18.85 3.95
C SER A 568 -13.58 18.74 2.68
N ASN A 569 -14.13 18.16 1.62
CA ASN A 569 -13.47 18.11 0.31
C ASN A 569 -13.19 19.51 -0.29
N ALA A 570 -13.83 20.55 0.23
CA ALA A 570 -13.59 21.95 -0.13
C ALA A 570 -12.49 22.63 0.72
N GLY A 571 -11.87 21.94 1.67
CA GLY A 571 -10.79 22.46 2.52
C GLY A 571 -11.24 23.15 3.82
N ASN A 572 -12.53 23.11 4.18
CA ASN A 572 -12.99 23.67 5.46
C ASN A 572 -12.68 22.72 6.61
N LEU A 573 -12.05 23.21 7.67
CA LEU A 573 -11.82 22.44 8.89
C LEU A 573 -13.14 22.22 9.62
N LEU A 574 -13.56 20.97 9.76
CA LEU A 574 -14.83 20.55 10.34
C LEU A 574 -14.68 20.21 11.83
N LYS A 575 -13.74 19.32 12.13
CA LYS A 575 -13.59 18.71 13.45
C LYS A 575 -12.12 18.39 13.69
N SER A 576 -11.70 18.42 14.96
CA SER A 576 -10.39 17.88 15.33
C SER A 576 -10.40 17.29 16.74
N THR A 577 -9.45 16.42 17.02
CA THR A 577 -9.24 15.82 18.33
C THR A 577 -7.76 15.67 18.59
N TYR A 578 -7.37 15.81 19.84
CA TYR A 578 -6.08 15.32 20.29
C TYR A 578 -6.13 13.80 20.41
N TRP A 579 -4.97 13.16 20.34
CA TRP A 579 -4.84 11.73 20.53
C TRP A 579 -3.49 11.41 21.17
N GLY A 580 -3.45 11.41 22.47
CA GLY A 580 -2.20 11.32 23.20
C GLY A 580 -2.37 10.90 24.67
N THR A 581 -1.30 11.07 25.42
CA THR A 581 -1.13 10.73 26.82
C THR A 581 -0.41 11.88 27.54
N ALA A 582 -0.03 11.68 28.81
CA ALA A 582 0.86 12.62 29.50
C ALA A 582 2.33 12.55 29.01
N GLY A 583 2.64 11.69 28.04
CA GLY A 583 3.96 11.57 27.41
C GLY A 583 4.10 12.42 26.16
N VAL A 584 5.01 12.01 25.27
CA VAL A 584 5.14 12.57 23.92
C VAL A 584 4.53 11.60 22.95
N ASP A 585 3.58 12.05 22.16
CA ASP A 585 2.79 11.23 21.26
C ASP A 585 2.83 11.78 19.85
N GLY A 586 2.87 10.91 18.85
CA GLY A 586 2.84 11.30 17.44
C GLY A 586 2.13 10.25 16.59
N ILE A 587 1.33 10.74 15.62
CA ILE A 587 0.65 9.90 14.65
C ILE A 587 1.41 9.96 13.33
N TYR A 588 1.86 8.80 12.86
CA TYR A 588 2.68 8.66 11.65
C TYR A 588 2.03 7.81 10.56
N GLY A 589 0.85 7.29 10.80
CA GLY A 589 0.04 6.57 9.83
C GLY A 589 -1.44 6.85 10.02
N ILE A 590 -2.17 7.05 8.92
CA ILE A 590 -3.61 7.16 8.89
C ILE A 590 -4.16 6.47 7.66
N GLN A 591 -5.21 5.65 7.84
CA GLN A 591 -5.91 4.97 6.75
C GLN A 591 -7.39 4.83 7.10
N TYR A 592 -8.22 4.64 6.10
CA TYR A 592 -9.61 4.27 6.30
C TYR A 592 -9.86 2.83 5.87
N ASP A 593 -10.73 2.13 6.59
CA ASP A 593 -11.33 0.94 6.04
C ASP A 593 -12.46 1.29 5.04
N LYS A 594 -12.97 0.27 4.36
CA LYS A 594 -14.07 0.41 3.38
C LYS A 594 -15.38 0.93 3.97
N PHE A 595 -15.54 0.90 5.28
CA PHE A 595 -16.71 1.38 6.01
C PHE A 595 -16.53 2.81 6.54
N GLY A 596 -15.39 3.44 6.27
CA GLY A 596 -15.09 4.81 6.70
C GLY A 596 -14.66 4.93 8.16
N PHE A 597 -14.21 3.84 8.81
CA PHE A 597 -13.57 3.92 10.10
C PHE A 597 -12.10 4.29 9.93
N PRO A 598 -11.64 5.36 10.57
CA PRO A 598 -10.22 5.70 10.52
C PRO A 598 -9.39 4.81 11.44
N TYR A 599 -8.22 4.45 10.95
CA TYR A 599 -7.16 3.77 11.68
C TYR A 599 -5.96 4.70 11.78
N ILE A 600 -5.35 4.77 12.95
CA ILE A 600 -4.11 5.52 13.17
C ILE A 600 -3.04 4.60 13.73
N ALA A 601 -1.80 4.93 13.41
CA ALA A 601 -0.62 4.29 13.99
C ALA A 601 0.42 5.33 14.37
N GLY A 602 1.14 5.07 15.44
CA GLY A 602 2.12 6.03 15.93
C GLY A 602 2.95 5.53 17.10
N THR A 603 3.56 6.48 17.79
CA THR A 603 4.41 6.22 18.95
C THR A 603 4.00 7.06 20.16
N THR A 604 4.29 6.54 21.34
CA THR A 604 4.05 7.21 22.62
C THR A 604 5.23 7.01 23.57
N THR A 605 5.50 7.95 24.43
CA THR A 605 6.36 7.72 25.62
C THR A 605 5.56 7.57 26.90
N GLY A 606 4.23 7.79 26.83
CA GLY A 606 3.33 7.68 27.97
C GLY A 606 2.69 6.30 28.16
N ASN A 607 1.66 6.26 28.98
CA ASN A 607 0.85 5.06 29.24
C ASN A 607 -0.36 5.06 28.30
N TRP A 608 -0.24 4.34 27.21
CA TRP A 608 -1.27 4.30 26.17
C TRP A 608 -2.49 3.46 26.61
N PRO A 609 -3.72 3.96 26.41
CA PRO A 609 -4.93 3.22 26.75
C PRO A 609 -5.20 2.06 25.79
N VAL A 610 -5.26 0.85 26.30
CA VAL A 610 -5.60 -0.36 25.55
C VAL A 610 -7.10 -0.63 25.66
N VAL A 611 -7.77 -0.82 24.53
CA VAL A 611 -9.23 -1.04 24.47
C VAL A 611 -9.51 -2.18 23.48
N ASN A 612 -10.26 -3.20 23.90
CA ASN A 612 -10.72 -4.31 23.04
C ASN A 612 -9.63 -4.91 22.13
N ALA A 613 -8.38 -4.90 22.56
CA ALA A 613 -7.26 -5.38 21.77
C ALA A 613 -7.18 -6.90 21.78
N ILE A 614 -7.10 -7.52 20.60
CA ILE A 614 -6.83 -8.97 20.46
C ILE A 614 -5.35 -9.30 20.63
N PHE A 615 -4.47 -8.33 20.46
CA PHE A 615 -3.04 -8.40 20.72
C PHE A 615 -2.62 -7.16 21.51
N ASN A 616 -1.74 -7.34 22.50
CA ASN A 616 -1.28 -6.25 23.36
C ASN A 616 0.03 -6.66 24.05
N GLN A 617 1.00 -5.76 24.07
CA GLN A 617 2.25 -5.91 24.82
C GLN A 617 2.35 -4.77 25.85
N PRO A 618 2.05 -5.02 27.12
CA PRO A 618 2.12 -4.00 28.15
C PRO A 618 3.48 -3.31 28.22
N GLY A 619 3.48 -1.99 28.28
CA GLY A 619 4.69 -1.17 28.28
C GLY A 619 5.29 -0.90 26.90
N GLY A 620 4.70 -1.43 25.84
CA GLY A 620 5.05 -1.07 24.45
C GLY A 620 4.90 0.42 24.21
N LYS A 621 5.53 0.93 23.14
CA LYS A 621 5.55 2.35 22.81
C LYS A 621 5.17 2.63 21.34
N GLN A 622 4.73 1.63 20.60
CA GLN A 622 4.08 1.75 19.30
C GLN A 622 2.61 1.41 19.45
N PHE A 623 1.71 2.22 18.89
CA PHE A 623 0.27 2.01 18.98
C PHE A 623 -0.40 1.89 17.62
N ILE A 624 -1.54 1.18 17.61
CA ILE A 624 -2.50 1.13 16.51
C ILE A 624 -3.90 1.29 17.11
N VAL A 625 -4.72 2.13 16.51
CA VAL A 625 -6.09 2.40 16.96
C VAL A 625 -7.03 2.40 15.77
N LYS A 626 -8.12 1.66 15.85
CA LYS A 626 -9.32 1.87 15.02
C LYS A 626 -10.29 2.75 15.77
N ILE A 627 -10.76 3.81 15.14
CA ILE A 627 -11.58 4.85 15.77
C ILE A 627 -12.97 4.84 15.13
N LYS A 628 -14.02 5.17 15.91
CA LYS A 628 -15.35 5.41 15.34
C LYS A 628 -15.32 6.56 14.33
N GLN A 629 -16.19 6.49 13.33
CA GLN A 629 -16.25 7.48 12.23
C GLN A 629 -16.43 8.93 12.73
N ASP A 630 -17.10 9.11 13.87
CA ASP A 630 -17.36 10.41 14.50
C ASP A 630 -16.22 10.89 15.42
N LEU A 631 -15.15 10.13 15.53
CA LEU A 631 -14.00 10.36 16.43
C LEU A 631 -14.33 10.31 17.93
N SER A 632 -15.46 9.73 18.32
CA SER A 632 -15.95 9.73 19.70
C SER A 632 -15.22 8.74 20.61
N ASP A 633 -14.85 7.56 20.10
CA ASP A 633 -14.21 6.49 20.88
C ASP A 633 -13.36 5.57 20.00
N PRO A 634 -12.35 4.89 20.56
CA PRO A 634 -11.72 3.77 19.88
C PRO A 634 -12.70 2.59 19.77
N VAL A 635 -12.71 1.93 18.60
CA VAL A 635 -13.31 0.61 18.40
C VAL A 635 -12.42 -0.43 19.05
N TYR A 636 -11.11 -0.34 18.77
CA TYR A 636 -10.04 -0.99 19.51
C TYR A 636 -8.81 -0.09 19.56
N SER A 637 -7.96 -0.32 20.55
CA SER A 637 -6.69 0.35 20.73
C SER A 637 -5.68 -0.66 21.28
N THR A 638 -4.56 -0.82 20.61
CA THR A 638 -3.48 -1.73 21.00
C THR A 638 -2.15 -1.03 21.11
N ILE A 639 -1.24 -1.63 21.87
CA ILE A 639 0.14 -1.18 22.01
C ILE A 639 1.08 -2.38 21.88
N PHE A 640 2.23 -2.17 21.27
CA PHE A 640 3.26 -3.18 21.10
C PHE A 640 4.67 -2.58 21.23
N GLY A 641 5.65 -3.45 21.39
CA GLY A 641 7.03 -3.07 21.62
C GLY A 641 7.62 -3.75 22.85
N THR A 642 8.81 -3.34 23.24
CA THR A 642 9.43 -3.75 24.49
C THR A 642 9.00 -2.83 25.64
N ASN A 643 9.17 -3.26 26.88
CA ASN A 643 8.89 -2.41 28.05
C ASN A 643 10.01 -1.36 28.24
N SER A 644 10.22 -0.52 27.24
CA SER A 644 11.19 0.57 27.23
C SER A 644 10.54 1.90 27.58
N SER A 645 11.32 2.88 28.04
CA SER A 645 10.86 4.25 28.25
C SER A 645 10.65 5.04 26.95
N VAL A 646 11.20 4.56 25.83
CA VAL A 646 11.14 5.20 24.51
C VAL A 646 10.66 4.20 23.45
N PRO A 647 10.13 4.65 22.30
CA PRO A 647 9.73 3.80 21.20
C PRO A 647 10.87 2.90 20.71
N ASN A 648 10.53 1.68 20.30
CA ASN A 648 11.47 0.75 19.66
C ASN A 648 11.74 1.15 18.21
N LEU A 649 10.68 1.60 17.52
CA LEU A 649 10.67 1.78 16.08
C LEU A 649 10.33 3.22 15.70
N SER A 650 10.99 3.70 14.67
CA SER A 650 10.53 4.82 13.85
C SER A 650 9.55 4.27 12.80
N PRO A 651 8.26 4.63 12.82
CA PRO A 651 7.28 4.14 11.86
C PRO A 651 7.65 4.55 10.43
N THR A 652 7.67 3.60 9.49
CA THR A 652 8.02 3.84 8.08
C THR A 652 6.86 3.57 7.12
N ALA A 653 6.02 2.59 7.43
CA ALA A 653 4.86 2.27 6.61
C ALA A 653 3.68 1.83 7.47
N PHE A 654 2.50 2.20 7.01
CA PHE A 654 1.23 1.83 7.61
C PHE A 654 0.18 1.62 6.52
N LEU A 655 -0.49 0.48 6.53
CA LEU A 655 -1.54 0.14 5.58
C LEU A 655 -2.66 -0.62 6.31
N VAL A 656 -3.89 -0.33 5.93
CA VAL A 656 -5.07 -1.13 6.28
C VAL A 656 -5.66 -1.67 4.99
N ASP A 657 -5.69 -2.98 4.86
CA ASP A 657 -6.27 -3.60 3.68
C ASP A 657 -7.80 -3.66 3.74
N ARG A 658 -8.41 -4.11 2.66
CA ARG A 658 -9.88 -4.21 2.56
C ARG A 658 -10.50 -5.28 3.47
N CYS A 659 -9.68 -6.20 4.00
CA CYS A 659 -10.08 -7.18 4.99
C CYS A 659 -9.90 -6.69 6.43
N GLU A 660 -9.46 -5.44 6.57
CA GLU A 660 -9.15 -4.78 7.83
C GLU A 660 -7.89 -5.35 8.52
N ASN A 661 -7.05 -6.10 7.79
CA ASN A 661 -5.72 -6.41 8.29
C ASN A 661 -4.86 -5.14 8.31
N VAL A 662 -4.16 -4.97 9.40
CA VAL A 662 -3.29 -3.81 9.64
C VAL A 662 -1.84 -4.23 9.45
N TYR A 663 -1.17 -3.58 8.51
CA TYR A 663 0.25 -3.77 8.24
C TYR A 663 1.02 -2.56 8.78
N TYR A 664 2.02 -2.83 9.57
CA TYR A 664 2.89 -1.82 10.15
C TYR A 664 4.35 -2.20 9.92
N SER A 665 5.15 -1.25 9.52
CA SER A 665 6.60 -1.41 9.46
C SER A 665 7.28 -0.22 10.11
N GLY A 666 8.41 -0.49 10.74
CA GLY A 666 9.24 0.54 11.34
C GLY A 666 10.69 0.10 11.43
N TRP A 667 11.58 1.07 11.48
CA TRP A 667 13.00 0.84 11.65
C TRP A 667 13.45 1.19 13.05
N GLY A 668 14.18 0.28 13.68
CA GLY A 668 14.82 0.52 14.98
C GLY A 668 16.33 0.36 14.84
N GLY A 669 17.07 1.32 15.38
CA GLY A 669 18.51 1.24 15.28
C GLY A 669 19.24 2.46 15.84
N SER A 670 20.59 2.36 15.89
CA SER A 670 21.46 3.37 16.50
C SER A 670 21.39 4.73 15.80
N ALA A 671 21.08 4.78 14.51
CA ALA A 671 20.90 6.05 13.81
C ALA A 671 19.66 6.83 14.27
N ASN A 672 18.67 6.15 14.88
CA ASN A 672 17.52 6.81 15.53
C ASN A 672 17.85 7.39 16.93
N THR A 673 19.01 7.09 17.49
CA THR A 673 19.46 7.66 18.78
C THR A 673 19.97 9.08 18.67
N VAL A 674 20.06 9.64 17.47
CA VAL A 674 20.39 11.05 17.25
C VAL A 674 19.27 11.93 17.81
N PRO A 675 19.58 13.11 18.35
CA PRO A 675 18.59 13.99 19.00
C PRO A 675 17.33 14.20 18.16
N GLY A 676 16.17 13.89 18.75
CA GLY A 676 14.86 14.08 18.15
C GLY A 676 13.98 12.85 18.06
N PHE A 677 14.53 11.65 17.85
CA PHE A 677 13.76 10.42 17.89
C PHE A 677 14.56 9.31 18.59
N PRO A 678 14.48 9.21 19.91
CA PRO A 678 15.14 8.13 20.63
C PRO A 678 14.49 6.79 20.27
N SER A 679 15.31 5.78 20.02
CA SER A 679 14.87 4.40 19.73
C SER A 679 15.50 3.41 20.70
N ALA A 680 14.68 2.50 21.22
CA ALA A 680 15.16 1.37 22.00
C ALA A 680 15.70 0.22 21.11
N GLY A 681 15.57 0.34 19.79
CA GLY A 681 15.98 -0.66 18.83
C GLY A 681 15.04 -1.88 18.73
N THR A 682 15.40 -2.83 17.89
CA THR A 682 14.55 -3.99 17.58
C THR A 682 14.74 -5.16 18.53
N ASN A 683 15.75 -5.16 19.38
CA ASN A 683 16.02 -6.25 20.30
C ASN A 683 14.87 -6.45 21.32
N GLY A 684 14.38 -7.67 21.46
CA GLY A 684 13.27 -8.03 22.36
C GLY A 684 11.88 -7.76 21.78
N LEU A 685 11.74 -7.29 20.55
CA LEU A 685 10.45 -7.26 19.87
C LEU A 685 9.92 -8.69 19.65
N SER A 686 8.62 -8.89 19.82
CA SER A 686 7.99 -10.20 19.63
C SER A 686 8.01 -10.62 18.17
N VAL A 687 8.45 -11.83 17.92
CA VAL A 687 8.43 -12.47 16.59
C VAL A 687 7.57 -13.73 16.69
N THR A 688 6.73 -13.98 15.68
CA THR A 688 5.92 -15.19 15.63
C THR A 688 6.79 -16.44 15.53
N PRO A 689 6.33 -17.61 16.06
CA PRO A 689 7.11 -18.85 16.05
C PRO A 689 7.56 -19.30 14.65
N ASP A 690 6.82 -18.93 13.60
CA ASP A 690 7.07 -19.20 12.19
C ASP A 690 7.74 -18.03 11.45
N GLY A 691 8.13 -16.96 12.16
CA GLY A 691 8.80 -15.81 11.58
C GLY A 691 10.11 -16.22 10.86
N PHE A 692 10.33 -15.66 9.66
CA PHE A 692 11.51 -15.94 8.83
C PHE A 692 12.81 -15.60 9.55
N GLN A 693 12.93 -14.39 10.09
CA GLN A 693 14.07 -13.91 10.86
C GLN A 693 13.65 -13.67 12.31
N LYS A 694 14.27 -14.35 13.26
CA LYS A 694 13.89 -14.34 14.68
C LYS A 694 14.90 -13.65 15.58
N THR A 695 16.06 -13.33 15.06
CA THR A 695 17.15 -12.65 15.77
C THR A 695 17.48 -11.34 15.08
N THR A 696 17.91 -10.36 15.83
CA THR A 696 18.25 -9.02 15.38
C THR A 696 19.57 -8.58 16.01
N ASP A 697 20.33 -7.75 15.32
CA ASP A 697 21.48 -7.02 15.87
C ASP A 697 21.09 -5.70 16.54
N ASN A 698 19.77 -5.45 16.71
CA ASN A 698 19.16 -4.25 17.22
C ASN A 698 18.96 -3.12 16.20
N ASN A 699 19.32 -3.30 14.93
CA ASN A 699 19.28 -2.26 13.89
C ASN A 699 18.51 -2.72 12.64
N ASP A 700 17.37 -3.37 12.82
CA ASP A 700 16.58 -3.96 11.74
C ASP A 700 15.30 -3.20 11.43
N LEU A 701 14.73 -3.47 10.26
CA LEU A 701 13.33 -3.23 9.97
C LEU A 701 12.48 -4.31 10.65
N TYR A 702 11.41 -3.90 11.29
CA TYR A 702 10.43 -4.78 11.91
C TYR A 702 9.10 -4.68 11.15
N PHE A 703 8.52 -5.83 10.88
CA PHE A 703 7.23 -5.96 10.19
C PHE A 703 6.21 -6.60 11.14
N PHE A 704 5.05 -5.98 11.22
CA PHE A 704 3.96 -6.40 12.08
C PHE A 704 2.66 -6.42 11.30
N VAL A 705 1.89 -7.51 11.41
CA VAL A 705 0.57 -7.66 10.80
C VAL A 705 -0.42 -8.13 11.87
N MET A 706 -1.57 -7.48 11.93
CA MET A 706 -2.65 -7.76 12.87
C MET A 706 -3.98 -7.90 12.16
#